data_9d6efd54b1dc6c59cd72e16f47e15617
#
_entry.id   9d6efd54b1dc6c59cd72e16f47e15617
#
_cell.length_a   1.000
_cell.length_b   1.000
_cell.length_c   1.000
_cell.angle_alpha   90.00
_cell.angle_beta   90.00
_cell.angle_gamma   90.00
#
_symmetry.space_group_name_H-M   'P 1'
#
loop_
_entity.id
_entity.type
_entity.pdbx_description
1 polymer ?
#
loop_
_entity_poly.entity_id
_entity_poly.type
_entity_poly.pdbx_seq_one_letter_code
_entity_poly.pdbx_strand_id
1 'polypeptide(L)'
;MKHLLLLATFALWSAFATAQTRTVSGTIRDAAGNPLPGVAVVVPGTTHGTVTDLDGHYTLSVDGAQKLTASFIGYQTSEINLAAGQTDATLQEENKEMDEVVVVAYGSTRREAKTGAITTVKADQLADVPASSVDKMLSGKMAGVQITANSGQPGAATDIRVRGTSSINAGNNPLYVVDGVPIMEAVDGAQFTNTENAIAALNPNDIESITVLKDAAATSVYGSRAANGVIIITTKSGREGRSTVTARAKWGMSQLANDNDFGVMSAEELLQYERDAATNAGYDPDDPSGSYYLPYSTLEGELTNWMDHFTRTGKMQDYEVSATGGNGKTSYYTSVNFHKNEGVFYGVDYQKFSARVNADHQINDWFKSGARIGATYSKMDDVPMQSLYYSNPIFAGMTIAPWVKPYTEDGKHNVDIPTNSNTNPRATAEYDEQYQKSWHGSGSIYLQAEPIKGLVIKTTDAAEYTFAHGRRYWDTYTNEGEATLQTTRLMQSLLTTSNTISYERNIGKNYGRILLGQEASKEYFDYLYLSSRKIDPNIPYPSSSTQADDAGDFDNETSTMLSFFGILDYNFDSRYYLTGSFRRDGSSKFGEDSRWGTFWSVGGSWNISSESFMENASNWLDFLKLRVSYGINGNDNIDSYMAFGTYTTVAYNNITAMRKSTPANPDLSWETNKSFNAGVDFSFLKKFSVNVDLYKRITEDMLLKKPVSMTSGFSSNTVNIGAMENKGLEIQLSANVIRNKDWNWNIAGNISFNRTEITDLAGQSEMAYSEDSRLRHVVGKSMYTFYLKDYYGVNPSNGEALFVAEDGSLTNDYNAARYVYAGSPEPKYTGGLSTDVSWKGITLSAQFEFKGGNDVLIIENRYLQSDGNQMTMNQTKGALNYWKKPGDTGCNPKPVAGNSTNSYSYNTTRYMEDGSYTRLKDVTLSYSFPRELISKIKLNSARVYVSGLNVYTWHNVNFWDPERGVTGMGTGIYPMTKTFVAGIDLSF
;
A
#
# COMPACT_ATOMS: atom_id res chain seq x y z
N MET A 1 -84.57 24.08 12.76
CA MET A 1 -83.08 24.03 12.62
C MET A 1 -82.38 22.91 13.47
N LYS A 2 -82.94 22.36 14.55
CA LYS A 2 -82.33 21.29 15.33
C LYS A 2 -82.40 19.88 14.73
N HIS A 3 -83.40 19.61 13.83
CA HIS A 3 -83.51 18.32 13.15
C HIS A 3 -82.72 18.16 11.84
N LEU A 4 -82.30 19.29 11.24
CA LEU A 4 -81.41 19.25 10.07
C LEU A 4 -79.95 19.01 10.46
N LEU A 5 -79.46 19.41 11.64
CA LEU A 5 -78.16 19.16 12.15
C LEU A 5 -77.95 17.68 12.54
N LEU A 6 -78.97 16.97 13.02
CA LEU A 6 -78.91 15.54 13.39
C LEU A 6 -78.88 14.62 12.15
N LEU A 7 -79.56 15.02 11.04
CA LEU A 7 -79.41 14.27 9.76
C LEU A 7 -78.09 14.46 9.07
N ALA A 8 -77.42 15.63 9.23
CA ALA A 8 -76.11 15.87 8.68
C ALA A 8 -75.01 15.14 9.45
N THR A 9 -75.17 14.98 10.77
CA THR A 9 -74.24 14.19 11.58
C THR A 9 -74.37 12.67 11.36
N PHE A 10 -75.54 12.15 11.05
CA PHE A 10 -75.80 10.75 10.69
C PHE A 10 -75.32 10.43 9.27
N ALA A 11 -75.36 11.37 8.33
CA ALA A 11 -74.82 11.21 6.96
C ALA A 11 -73.29 11.28 6.92
N LEU A 12 -72.65 11.96 7.87
CA LEU A 12 -71.19 11.97 8.00
C LEU A 12 -70.64 10.70 8.73
N TRP A 13 -71.46 9.98 9.49
CA TRP A 13 -71.06 8.73 10.13
C TRP A 13 -71.25 7.49 9.26
N SER A 14 -72.01 7.53 8.19
CA SER A 14 -72.14 6.45 7.22
C SER A 14 -71.07 6.45 6.11
N ALA A 15 -70.13 7.41 6.11
CA ALA A 15 -69.03 7.49 5.16
C ALA A 15 -67.72 6.89 5.68
N PHE A 16 -67.67 6.31 6.92
CA PHE A 16 -66.61 5.40 7.30
C PHE A 16 -66.91 4.02 6.68
N ALA A 17 -66.51 3.88 5.41
CA ALA A 17 -66.35 2.57 4.80
C ALA A 17 -65.43 1.77 5.68
N THR A 18 -65.91 0.68 6.28
CA THR A 18 -65.09 -0.34 6.93
C THR A 18 -64.12 -0.85 5.85
N ALA A 19 -62.86 -0.46 5.95
CA ALA A 19 -61.83 -1.13 5.18
C ALA A 19 -61.91 -2.60 5.53
N GLN A 20 -62.27 -3.46 4.59
CA GLN A 20 -62.28 -4.90 4.79
C GLN A 20 -60.85 -5.38 4.77
N THR A 21 -60.34 -5.75 5.94
CA THR A 21 -59.06 -6.48 6.07
C THR A 21 -59.17 -7.75 5.22
N ARG A 22 -58.35 -7.86 4.18
CA ARG A 22 -58.29 -8.99 3.29
C ARG A 22 -56.98 -9.75 3.56
N THR A 23 -57.01 -10.99 3.83
CA THR A 23 -55.81 -11.83 3.88
C THR A 23 -55.45 -12.27 2.48
N VAL A 24 -54.22 -11.95 2.08
CA VAL A 24 -53.64 -12.32 0.78
C VAL A 24 -52.55 -13.36 1.05
N SER A 25 -52.59 -14.46 0.29
CA SER A 25 -51.55 -15.50 0.32
C SER A 25 -51.06 -15.77 -1.10
N GLY A 26 -49.77 -15.98 -1.24
CA GLY A 26 -49.14 -16.28 -2.55
C GLY A 26 -47.78 -16.94 -2.40
N THR A 27 -47.15 -17.22 -3.51
CA THR A 27 -45.83 -17.85 -3.58
C THR A 27 -44.84 -16.99 -4.34
N ILE A 28 -43.63 -16.83 -3.80
CA ILE A 28 -42.53 -16.16 -4.47
C ILE A 28 -41.51 -17.20 -4.93
N ARG A 29 -41.10 -17.11 -6.20
CA ARG A 29 -40.19 -18.05 -6.84
C ARG A 29 -39.07 -17.28 -7.55
N ASP A 30 -37.95 -17.95 -7.84
CA ASP A 30 -36.92 -17.45 -8.75
C ASP A 30 -37.29 -17.68 -10.23
N ALA A 31 -36.48 -17.19 -11.17
CA ALA A 31 -36.69 -17.36 -12.62
C ALA A 31 -36.60 -18.83 -13.04
N ALA A 32 -35.98 -19.72 -12.28
CA ALA A 32 -35.91 -21.16 -12.53
C ALA A 32 -37.10 -21.93 -11.94
N GLY A 33 -38.03 -21.23 -11.27
CA GLY A 33 -39.23 -21.78 -10.63
C GLY A 33 -39.03 -22.35 -9.22
N ASN A 34 -37.85 -22.18 -8.62
CA ASN A 34 -37.60 -22.63 -7.24
C ASN A 34 -38.26 -21.68 -6.24
N PRO A 35 -38.80 -22.17 -5.12
CA PRO A 35 -39.36 -21.33 -4.08
C PRO A 35 -38.24 -20.48 -3.43
N LEU A 36 -38.53 -19.21 -3.13
CA LEU A 36 -37.62 -18.29 -2.46
C LEU A 36 -38.06 -18.06 -1.01
N PRO A 37 -37.42 -18.67 0.00
CA PRO A 37 -37.67 -18.41 1.41
C PRO A 37 -37.01 -17.11 1.87
N GLY A 38 -37.67 -16.40 2.80
CA GLY A 38 -37.14 -15.19 3.41
C GLY A 38 -37.35 -13.92 2.59
N VAL A 39 -38.11 -13.94 1.51
CA VAL A 39 -38.49 -12.76 0.73
C VAL A 39 -39.36 -11.85 1.57
N ALA A 40 -38.99 -10.58 1.72
CA ALA A 40 -39.83 -9.57 2.37
C ALA A 40 -40.97 -9.15 1.42
N VAL A 41 -42.22 -9.34 1.85
CA VAL A 41 -43.41 -8.93 1.12
C VAL A 41 -44.08 -7.82 1.92
N VAL A 42 -44.09 -6.60 1.42
CA VAL A 42 -44.46 -5.39 2.17
C VAL A 42 -45.49 -4.56 1.39
N VAL A 43 -46.42 -3.92 2.12
CA VAL A 43 -47.31 -2.92 1.53
C VAL A 43 -46.51 -1.63 1.21
N PRO A 44 -46.43 -1.16 -0.05
CA PRO A 44 -45.61 -0.01 -0.43
C PRO A 44 -45.87 1.22 0.43
N GLY A 45 -44.81 1.88 0.91
CA GLY A 45 -44.91 3.07 1.75
C GLY A 45 -45.28 2.83 3.22
N THR A 46 -45.32 1.57 3.68
CA THR A 46 -45.62 1.21 5.08
C THR A 46 -44.55 0.21 5.60
N THR A 47 -44.52 0.02 6.91
CA THR A 47 -43.73 -1.06 7.58
C THR A 47 -44.53 -2.37 7.75
N HIS A 48 -45.75 -2.40 7.15
CA HIS A 48 -46.62 -3.57 7.25
C HIS A 48 -46.24 -4.62 6.19
N GLY A 49 -45.76 -5.79 6.63
CA GLY A 49 -45.26 -6.82 5.74
C GLY A 49 -45.08 -8.17 6.43
N THR A 50 -44.68 -9.17 5.65
CA THR A 50 -44.39 -10.53 6.11
C THR A 50 -43.15 -11.03 5.34
N VAL A 51 -42.63 -12.22 5.70
CA VAL A 51 -41.57 -12.90 4.96
C VAL A 51 -42.09 -14.27 4.49
N THR A 52 -41.58 -14.74 3.36
CA THR A 52 -41.89 -16.07 2.83
C THR A 52 -41.28 -17.18 3.69
N ASP A 53 -42.01 -18.29 3.82
CA ASP A 53 -41.57 -19.51 4.47
C ASP A 53 -40.59 -20.33 3.58
N LEU A 54 -40.24 -21.56 4.00
CA LEU A 54 -39.31 -22.46 3.30
C LEU A 54 -39.77 -22.87 1.91
N ASP A 55 -41.10 -22.88 1.68
CA ASP A 55 -41.72 -23.23 0.40
C ASP A 55 -42.01 -21.98 -0.47
N GLY A 56 -41.51 -20.80 -0.05
CA GLY A 56 -41.71 -19.53 -0.71
C GLY A 56 -43.10 -18.94 -0.52
N HIS A 57 -43.95 -19.50 0.39
CA HIS A 57 -45.29 -19.00 0.63
C HIS A 57 -45.28 -17.84 1.63
N TYR A 58 -46.16 -16.86 1.39
CA TYR A 58 -46.41 -15.79 2.32
C TYR A 58 -47.93 -15.64 2.57
N THR A 59 -48.24 -15.10 3.74
CA THR A 59 -49.58 -14.70 4.09
C THR A 59 -49.54 -13.36 4.78
N LEU A 60 -50.25 -12.35 4.23
CA LEU A 60 -50.28 -10.98 4.73
C LEU A 60 -51.71 -10.47 4.76
N SER A 61 -52.10 -9.91 5.92
CA SER A 61 -53.38 -9.21 6.04
C SER A 61 -53.24 -7.78 5.55
N VAL A 62 -53.98 -7.40 4.52
CA VAL A 62 -53.86 -6.07 3.86
C VAL A 62 -55.11 -5.29 4.02
N ASP A 63 -54.98 -4.01 4.31
CA ASP A 63 -56.09 -3.06 4.49
C ASP A 63 -56.19 -2.15 3.26
N GLY A 64 -57.04 -2.52 2.29
CA GLY A 64 -57.24 -1.72 1.09
C GLY A 64 -56.06 -1.62 0.12
N ALA A 65 -54.93 -2.31 0.38
CA ALA A 65 -53.75 -2.25 -0.49
C ALA A 65 -54.03 -2.89 -1.86
N GLN A 66 -53.68 -2.15 -2.93
CA GLN A 66 -53.81 -2.63 -4.31
C GLN A 66 -52.55 -3.29 -4.86
N LYS A 67 -51.41 -3.06 -4.19
CA LYS A 67 -50.09 -3.59 -4.57
C LYS A 67 -49.32 -4.03 -3.35
N LEU A 68 -48.45 -5.05 -3.51
CA LEU A 68 -47.38 -5.45 -2.59
C LEU A 68 -46.04 -5.35 -3.32
N THR A 69 -45.00 -5.20 -2.54
CA THR A 69 -43.61 -5.21 -3.04
C THR A 69 -42.90 -6.43 -2.46
N ALA A 70 -42.40 -7.31 -3.31
CA ALA A 70 -41.56 -8.44 -2.92
C ALA A 70 -40.09 -8.10 -3.15
N SER A 71 -39.26 -8.15 -2.11
CA SER A 71 -37.81 -7.86 -2.19
C SER A 71 -37.00 -8.95 -1.47
N PHE A 72 -35.89 -9.33 -2.07
CA PHE A 72 -34.95 -10.30 -1.53
C PHE A 72 -33.52 -9.94 -1.93
N ILE A 73 -32.57 -10.20 -1.03
CA ILE A 73 -31.18 -9.87 -1.29
C ILE A 73 -30.65 -10.69 -2.50
N GLY A 74 -30.16 -9.99 -3.51
CA GLY A 74 -29.65 -10.60 -4.75
C GLY A 74 -30.70 -10.80 -5.85
N TYR A 75 -31.91 -10.23 -5.65
CA TYR A 75 -33.00 -10.27 -6.62
C TYR A 75 -33.58 -8.86 -6.84
N GLN A 76 -34.07 -8.61 -8.07
CA GLN A 76 -34.79 -7.39 -8.39
C GLN A 76 -36.11 -7.35 -7.65
N THR A 77 -36.43 -6.21 -7.08
CA THR A 77 -37.70 -5.96 -6.40
C THR A 77 -38.85 -6.08 -7.40
N SER A 78 -39.85 -6.88 -7.08
CA SER A 78 -41.05 -7.09 -7.92
C SER A 78 -42.31 -6.54 -7.27
N GLU A 79 -43.18 -5.89 -8.04
CA GLU A 79 -44.51 -5.48 -7.58
C GLU A 79 -45.51 -6.60 -7.84
N ILE A 80 -46.36 -6.92 -6.83
CA ILE A 80 -47.48 -7.84 -6.90
C ILE A 80 -48.76 -6.99 -7.00
N ASN A 81 -49.48 -7.08 -8.10
CA ASN A 81 -50.67 -6.26 -8.33
C ASN A 81 -51.94 -7.01 -7.88
N LEU A 82 -52.37 -6.72 -6.65
CA LEU A 82 -53.56 -7.32 -6.03
C LEU A 82 -54.85 -6.91 -6.72
N ALA A 83 -54.91 -5.72 -7.33
CA ALA A 83 -56.04 -5.24 -8.10
C ALA A 83 -56.26 -6.06 -9.38
N ALA A 84 -55.21 -6.64 -9.95
CA ALA A 84 -55.24 -7.55 -11.09
C ALA A 84 -55.43 -9.03 -10.70
N GLY A 85 -55.63 -9.33 -9.39
CA GLY A 85 -55.77 -10.71 -8.87
C GLY A 85 -54.46 -11.46 -8.78
N GLN A 86 -53.31 -10.78 -8.95
CA GLN A 86 -51.97 -11.38 -8.83
C GLN A 86 -51.60 -11.56 -7.36
N THR A 87 -51.20 -12.75 -6.97
CA THR A 87 -50.70 -13.05 -5.59
C THR A 87 -49.33 -13.68 -5.61
N ASP A 88 -48.89 -14.26 -6.74
CA ASP A 88 -47.58 -14.85 -6.92
C ASP A 88 -46.65 -13.88 -7.63
N ALA A 89 -45.32 -13.99 -7.34
CA ALA A 89 -44.31 -13.24 -8.10
C ALA A 89 -43.10 -14.11 -8.38
N THR A 90 -42.46 -13.83 -9.51
CA THR A 90 -41.16 -14.39 -9.84
C THR A 90 -40.13 -13.28 -9.74
N LEU A 91 -39.14 -13.46 -8.86
CA LEU A 91 -38.04 -12.52 -8.74
C LEU A 91 -36.95 -12.89 -9.74
N GLN A 92 -36.47 -11.90 -10.47
CA GLN A 92 -35.29 -12.03 -11.33
C GLN A 92 -34.04 -11.81 -10.48
N GLU A 93 -33.00 -12.59 -10.69
CA GLU A 93 -31.72 -12.34 -10.05
C GLU A 93 -31.20 -10.95 -10.47
N GLU A 94 -30.79 -10.19 -9.46
CA GLU A 94 -30.17 -8.88 -9.66
C GLU A 94 -28.73 -9.11 -10.12
N ASN A 95 -28.35 -8.52 -11.25
CA ASN A 95 -26.97 -8.56 -11.70
C ASN A 95 -26.16 -7.59 -10.84
N LYS A 96 -25.69 -8.07 -9.66
CA LYS A 96 -24.99 -7.25 -8.63
C LYS A 96 -23.84 -6.40 -9.17
N GLU A 97 -23.23 -6.81 -10.28
CA GLU A 97 -22.13 -6.07 -10.89
C GLU A 97 -22.58 -4.78 -11.60
N MET A 98 -23.83 -4.70 -12.07
CA MET A 98 -24.31 -3.55 -12.81
C MET A 98 -24.82 -2.41 -11.91
N ASP A 99 -25.37 -2.73 -10.75
CA ASP A 99 -25.87 -1.74 -9.78
C ASP A 99 -24.82 -1.33 -8.73
N GLU A 100 -23.56 -1.76 -8.91
CA GLU A 100 -22.49 -1.44 -7.99
C GLU A 100 -22.22 0.08 -7.97
N VAL A 101 -22.37 0.67 -6.79
CA VAL A 101 -22.04 2.07 -6.55
C VAL A 101 -20.55 2.17 -6.27
N VAL A 102 -19.85 2.95 -7.09
CA VAL A 102 -18.42 3.22 -6.94
C VAL A 102 -18.25 4.62 -6.35
N VAL A 103 -17.46 4.73 -5.28
CA VAL A 103 -17.12 6.04 -4.71
C VAL A 103 -16.14 6.73 -5.66
N VAL A 104 -16.49 7.93 -6.05
CA VAL A 104 -15.68 8.81 -6.88
C VAL A 104 -15.48 10.15 -6.16
N ALA A 105 -14.66 11.01 -6.72
CA ALA A 105 -14.39 12.32 -6.16
C ALA A 105 -15.71 13.09 -5.83
N TYR A 106 -15.82 13.51 -4.58
CA TYR A 106 -16.96 14.28 -4.04
C TYR A 106 -18.35 13.68 -4.31
N GLY A 107 -18.44 12.34 -4.43
CA GLY A 107 -19.71 11.66 -4.63
C GLY A 107 -19.59 10.17 -4.88
N SER A 108 -20.65 9.59 -5.39
CA SER A 108 -20.67 8.20 -5.83
C SER A 108 -21.35 8.13 -7.20
N THR A 109 -20.91 7.15 -8.00
CA THR A 109 -21.49 6.89 -9.32
C THR A 109 -21.79 5.42 -9.49
N ARG A 110 -22.73 5.07 -10.34
CA ARG A 110 -22.96 3.69 -10.72
C ARG A 110 -21.84 3.22 -11.65
N ARG A 111 -21.51 1.94 -11.60
CA ARG A 111 -20.50 1.32 -12.48
C ARG A 111 -20.76 1.60 -13.96
N GLU A 112 -22.04 1.61 -14.37
CA GLU A 112 -22.47 1.94 -15.73
C GLU A 112 -22.10 3.36 -16.17
N ALA A 113 -22.14 4.34 -15.24
CA ALA A 113 -21.87 5.74 -15.52
C ALA A 113 -20.39 6.13 -15.47
N LYS A 114 -19.51 5.19 -15.10
CA LYS A 114 -18.07 5.38 -15.01
C LYS A 114 -17.46 5.69 -16.38
N THR A 115 -16.77 6.80 -16.53
CA THR A 115 -16.06 7.20 -17.76
C THR A 115 -14.54 6.99 -17.65
N GLY A 116 -13.99 7.02 -16.43
CA GLY A 116 -12.56 6.86 -16.15
C GLY A 116 -12.14 5.43 -15.78
N ALA A 117 -10.81 5.20 -15.70
CA ALA A 117 -10.21 3.96 -15.25
C ALA A 117 -10.20 3.90 -13.71
N ILE A 118 -11.11 3.14 -13.12
CA ILE A 118 -11.33 3.03 -11.67
C ILE A 118 -11.38 1.56 -11.30
N THR A 119 -10.68 1.17 -10.24
CA THR A 119 -10.72 -0.19 -9.66
C THR A 119 -11.09 -0.12 -8.20
N THR A 120 -12.01 -0.97 -7.74
CA THR A 120 -12.46 -1.02 -6.35
C THR A 120 -12.24 -2.41 -5.77
N VAL A 121 -11.73 -2.48 -4.53
CA VAL A 121 -11.64 -3.68 -3.70
C VAL A 121 -12.52 -3.47 -2.47
N LYS A 122 -13.37 -4.45 -2.16
CA LYS A 122 -14.31 -4.39 -1.03
C LYS A 122 -13.73 -5.03 0.22
N ALA A 123 -14.32 -4.71 1.37
CA ALA A 123 -13.93 -5.21 2.68
C ALA A 123 -13.89 -6.74 2.78
N ASP A 124 -14.81 -7.43 2.13
CA ASP A 124 -14.87 -8.91 2.11
C ASP A 124 -13.66 -9.55 1.43
N GLN A 125 -13.06 -8.87 0.46
CA GLN A 125 -11.83 -9.30 -0.22
C GLN A 125 -10.55 -9.00 0.59
N LEU A 126 -10.65 -8.22 1.66
CA LEU A 126 -9.54 -7.81 2.53
C LEU A 126 -9.57 -8.48 3.92
N ALA A 127 -10.74 -8.92 4.38
CA ALA A 127 -10.99 -9.27 5.78
C ALA A 127 -10.11 -10.42 6.32
N ASP A 128 -9.68 -11.34 5.46
CA ASP A 128 -9.00 -12.57 5.85
C ASP A 128 -7.47 -12.46 5.79
N VAL A 129 -6.95 -11.42 5.14
CA VAL A 129 -5.51 -11.23 4.98
C VAL A 129 -4.90 -10.81 6.32
N PRO A 130 -3.98 -11.59 6.90
CA PRO A 130 -3.40 -11.29 8.23
C PRO A 130 -2.27 -10.24 8.14
N ALA A 131 -2.48 -9.16 7.40
CA ALA A 131 -1.50 -8.08 7.27
C ALA A 131 -1.73 -6.99 8.32
N SER A 132 -0.64 -6.39 8.82
CA SER A 132 -0.66 -5.32 9.81
C SER A 132 -1.12 -3.97 9.27
N SER A 133 -1.10 -3.80 7.94
CA SER A 133 -1.42 -2.55 7.25
C SER A 133 -2.25 -2.79 5.98
N VAL A 134 -3.02 -1.77 5.62
CA VAL A 134 -3.97 -1.79 4.49
C VAL A 134 -3.27 -1.94 3.14
N ASP A 135 -2.15 -1.29 2.95
CA ASP A 135 -1.33 -1.33 1.73
C ASP A 135 -0.87 -2.75 1.40
N LYS A 136 -0.36 -3.49 2.38
CA LYS A 136 0.08 -4.89 2.18
C LYS A 136 -1.06 -5.82 1.74
N MET A 137 -2.31 -5.50 2.13
CA MET A 137 -3.49 -6.28 1.75
C MET A 137 -3.92 -6.07 0.29
N LEU A 138 -3.53 -4.96 -0.34
CA LEU A 138 -3.89 -4.62 -1.72
C LEU A 138 -2.98 -5.24 -2.77
N SER A 139 -1.82 -5.77 -2.37
CA SER A 139 -0.81 -6.32 -3.28
C SER A 139 -1.40 -7.43 -4.16
N GLY A 140 -1.20 -7.34 -5.48
CA GLY A 140 -1.72 -8.29 -6.46
C GLY A 140 -3.24 -8.26 -6.71
N LYS A 141 -4.01 -7.36 -6.06
CA LYS A 141 -5.48 -7.31 -6.21
C LYS A 141 -5.97 -6.34 -7.29
N MET A 142 -5.13 -5.41 -7.75
CA MET A 142 -5.54 -4.34 -8.66
C MET A 142 -4.59 -4.22 -9.85
N ALA A 143 -5.12 -4.28 -11.08
CA ALA A 143 -4.33 -3.99 -12.27
C ALA A 143 -3.80 -2.54 -12.25
N GLY A 144 -2.55 -2.34 -12.67
CA GLY A 144 -1.91 -1.01 -12.73
C GLY A 144 -1.53 -0.41 -11.38
N VAL A 145 -1.68 -1.15 -10.27
CA VAL A 145 -1.24 -0.76 -8.94
C VAL A 145 -0.12 -1.71 -8.50
N GLN A 146 1.09 -1.20 -8.49
CA GLN A 146 2.25 -1.93 -8.00
C GLN A 146 2.47 -1.57 -6.54
N ILE A 147 2.54 -2.59 -5.68
CA ILE A 147 2.90 -2.44 -4.27
C ILE A 147 4.21 -3.18 -4.08
N THR A 148 5.19 -2.49 -3.55
CA THR A 148 6.52 -3.05 -3.27
C THR A 148 6.78 -2.92 -1.79
N ALA A 149 6.97 -4.04 -1.11
CA ALA A 149 7.36 -4.02 0.28
C ALA A 149 8.86 -3.70 0.40
N ASN A 150 9.17 -2.62 1.10
CA ASN A 150 10.57 -2.24 1.35
C ASN A 150 11.18 -3.07 2.48
N SER A 151 10.34 -3.72 3.28
CA SER A 151 10.76 -4.51 4.44
C SER A 151 9.68 -5.51 4.85
N GLY A 152 10.09 -6.70 5.32
CA GLY A 152 9.23 -7.68 5.99
C GLY A 152 8.89 -7.32 7.44
N GLN A 153 9.47 -6.25 7.97
CA GLN A 153 9.31 -5.81 9.35
C GLN A 153 7.84 -5.50 9.69
N PRO A 154 7.37 -5.89 10.88
CA PRO A 154 6.05 -5.49 11.36
C PRO A 154 5.90 -3.97 11.40
N GLY A 155 4.82 -3.43 10.80
CA GLY A 155 4.56 -1.98 10.79
C GLY A 155 5.27 -1.18 9.69
N ALA A 156 6.25 -1.76 8.99
CA ALA A 156 6.97 -1.05 7.92
C ALA A 156 6.07 -0.70 6.75
N ALA A 157 6.30 0.49 6.16
CA ALA A 157 5.62 1.01 4.99
C ALA A 157 5.91 0.20 3.71
N THR A 158 5.05 0.38 2.72
CA THR A 158 5.24 -0.11 1.34
C THR A 158 5.25 1.06 0.36
N ASP A 159 5.95 0.90 -0.74
CA ASP A 159 5.84 1.81 -1.88
C ASP A 159 4.67 1.43 -2.77
N ILE A 160 3.79 2.39 -3.06
CA ILE A 160 2.69 2.21 -3.99
C ILE A 160 2.92 3.07 -5.23
N ARG A 161 2.85 2.44 -6.39
CA ARG A 161 2.95 3.11 -7.69
C ARG A 161 1.73 2.80 -8.54
N VAL A 162 1.07 3.85 -9.05
CA VAL A 162 -0.06 3.71 -9.97
C VAL A 162 0.40 4.04 -11.38
N ARG A 163 0.43 3.01 -12.27
CA ARG A 163 0.88 3.15 -13.66
C ARG A 163 2.32 3.63 -13.78
N GLY A 164 3.21 3.12 -12.90
CA GLY A 164 4.64 3.42 -12.90
C GLY A 164 5.02 4.73 -12.21
N THR A 165 6.25 5.14 -12.39
CA THR A 165 6.86 6.35 -11.81
C THR A 165 6.54 7.56 -12.69
N SER A 166 6.30 8.74 -12.11
CA SER A 166 5.93 9.94 -12.86
C SER A 166 6.90 11.11 -12.71
N SER A 167 7.78 11.11 -11.72
CA SER A 167 8.73 12.19 -11.48
C SER A 167 10.07 11.65 -11.00
N ILE A 168 11.14 12.41 -11.29
CA ILE A 168 12.50 12.13 -10.81
C ILE A 168 12.70 12.66 -9.38
N ASN A 169 12.33 13.90 -9.10
CA ASN A 169 12.59 14.57 -7.82
C ASN A 169 11.34 14.92 -7.03
N ALA A 170 10.17 15.07 -7.68
CA ALA A 170 8.91 15.20 -6.96
C ALA A 170 8.38 13.81 -6.57
N GLY A 171 7.61 13.72 -5.51
CA GLY A 171 7.10 12.46 -4.97
C GLY A 171 6.32 11.62 -5.98
N ASN A 172 6.38 10.32 -5.83
CA ASN A 172 5.71 9.34 -6.70
C ASN A 172 4.57 8.57 -6.02
N ASN A 173 4.24 8.89 -4.77
CA ASN A 173 3.17 8.26 -4.03
C ASN A 173 1.81 8.76 -4.49
N PRO A 174 0.77 7.91 -4.52
CA PRO A 174 -0.59 8.34 -4.80
C PRO A 174 -1.15 9.19 -3.65
N LEU A 175 -2.09 10.08 -3.97
CA LEU A 175 -2.85 10.80 -2.96
C LEU A 175 -3.81 9.84 -2.24
N TYR A 176 -3.80 9.86 -0.92
CA TYR A 176 -4.79 9.13 -0.11
C TYR A 176 -5.94 10.04 0.29
N VAL A 177 -7.16 9.54 0.16
CA VAL A 177 -8.40 10.24 0.53
C VAL A 177 -9.22 9.31 1.42
N VAL A 178 -9.46 9.69 2.66
CA VAL A 178 -10.26 8.90 3.62
C VAL A 178 -11.60 9.62 3.86
N ASP A 179 -12.70 8.92 3.58
CA ASP A 179 -14.07 9.44 3.72
C ASP A 179 -14.29 10.80 3.01
N GLY A 180 -13.59 11.00 1.87
CA GLY A 180 -13.69 12.21 1.05
C GLY A 180 -12.74 13.35 1.45
N VAL A 181 -11.85 13.14 2.44
CA VAL A 181 -10.85 14.11 2.88
C VAL A 181 -9.46 13.61 2.49
N PRO A 182 -8.65 14.42 1.76
CA PRO A 182 -7.23 14.14 1.58
C PRO A 182 -6.49 14.05 2.92
N ILE A 183 -5.63 13.06 3.08
CA ILE A 183 -4.80 12.88 4.27
C ILE A 183 -3.34 13.19 3.98
N MET A 184 -2.56 13.42 5.05
CA MET A 184 -1.10 13.63 4.97
C MET A 184 -0.41 12.43 4.34
N GLU A 185 0.68 12.67 3.64
CA GLU A 185 1.60 11.61 3.23
C GLU A 185 2.32 11.01 4.45
N ALA A 186 3.14 10.01 4.23
CA ALA A 186 3.84 9.30 5.31
C ALA A 186 4.60 10.26 6.24
N VAL A 187 4.63 9.91 7.51
CA VAL A 187 5.45 10.60 8.51
C VAL A 187 6.91 10.20 8.30
N ASP A 188 7.61 10.93 7.45
CA ASP A 188 9.04 10.78 7.25
C ASP A 188 9.78 11.58 8.32
N GLY A 189 10.03 11.01 9.48
CA GLY A 189 10.58 11.80 10.55
C GLY A 189 11.27 11.05 11.66
N ALA A 190 11.16 9.73 11.69
CA ALA A 190 11.93 8.97 12.64
C ALA A 190 13.12 8.36 11.91
N GLN A 191 14.26 8.99 12.01
CA GLN A 191 15.54 8.50 11.47
C GLN A 191 15.95 7.12 12.03
N PHE A 192 15.20 6.58 13.00
CA PHE A 192 15.61 5.40 13.76
C PHE A 192 14.79 4.15 13.49
N THR A 193 13.61 4.28 12.85
CA THR A 193 12.76 3.14 12.49
C THR A 193 12.31 3.25 11.04
N ASN A 194 11.77 2.17 10.49
CA ASN A 194 11.14 2.24 9.18
C ASN A 194 9.95 3.22 9.21
N THR A 195 9.84 4.02 8.15
CA THR A 195 8.77 5.01 8.00
C THR A 195 7.40 4.32 8.09
N GLU A 196 6.51 4.81 8.94
CA GLU A 196 5.12 4.39 8.94
C GLU A 196 4.37 5.05 7.77
N ASN A 197 3.63 4.28 6.98
CA ASN A 197 2.75 4.82 5.95
C ASN A 197 1.54 5.50 6.60
N ALA A 198 1.06 6.63 6.04
CA ALA A 198 -0.12 7.36 6.50
C ALA A 198 -1.36 6.46 6.70
N ILE A 199 -1.55 5.45 5.84
CA ILE A 199 -2.64 4.48 5.96
C ILE A 199 -2.36 3.35 6.96
N ALA A 200 -1.15 3.22 7.49
CA ALA A 200 -0.84 2.24 8.55
C ALA A 200 -1.56 2.55 9.87
N ALA A 201 -1.91 3.81 10.11
CA ALA A 201 -2.71 4.23 11.25
C ALA A 201 -4.16 3.70 11.18
N LEU A 202 -4.68 3.39 9.98
CA LEU A 202 -6.03 2.86 9.82
C LEU A 202 -6.10 1.39 10.26
N ASN A 203 -7.20 1.03 10.95
CA ASN A 203 -7.53 -0.36 11.17
C ASN A 203 -8.14 -0.95 9.89
N PRO A 204 -7.54 -1.99 9.28
CA PRO A 204 -8.09 -2.62 8.08
C PRO A 204 -9.56 -3.07 8.22
N ASN A 205 -9.95 -3.49 9.41
CA ASN A 205 -11.30 -3.95 9.67
C ASN A 205 -12.35 -2.82 9.68
N ASP A 206 -11.93 -1.54 9.78
CA ASP A 206 -12.83 -0.37 9.68
C ASP A 206 -13.15 0.01 8.23
N ILE A 207 -12.51 -0.62 7.26
CA ILE A 207 -12.65 -0.24 5.85
C ILE A 207 -13.88 -0.95 5.25
N GLU A 208 -14.68 -0.21 4.49
CA GLU A 208 -15.78 -0.74 3.66
C GLU A 208 -15.31 -1.03 2.24
N SER A 209 -14.51 -0.11 1.65
CA SER A 209 -13.95 -0.27 0.29
C SER A 209 -12.73 0.60 0.07
N ILE A 210 -11.88 0.17 -0.88
CA ILE A 210 -10.75 0.93 -1.39
C ILE A 210 -10.91 1.06 -2.89
N THR A 211 -10.92 2.30 -3.38
CA THR A 211 -11.07 2.62 -4.80
C THR A 211 -9.83 3.35 -5.28
N VAL A 212 -9.21 2.87 -6.37
CA VAL A 212 -8.08 3.53 -7.00
C VAL A 212 -8.50 4.19 -8.30
N LEU A 213 -8.27 5.51 -8.37
CA LEU A 213 -8.47 6.34 -9.55
C LEU A 213 -7.14 6.42 -10.30
N LYS A 214 -7.11 6.00 -11.57
CA LYS A 214 -5.85 5.78 -12.31
C LYS A 214 -5.63 6.72 -13.49
N ASP A 215 -6.66 7.35 -14.00
CA ASP A 215 -6.61 8.26 -15.15
C ASP A 215 -7.05 9.69 -14.81
N ALA A 216 -6.77 10.63 -15.70
CA ALA A 216 -7.08 12.03 -15.46
C ALA A 216 -8.58 12.30 -15.35
N ALA A 217 -9.46 11.56 -16.04
CA ALA A 217 -10.90 11.77 -15.92
C ALA A 217 -11.42 11.49 -14.51
N ALA A 218 -10.80 10.53 -13.82
CA ALA A 218 -11.14 10.20 -12.45
C ALA A 218 -10.39 11.08 -11.42
N THR A 219 -9.16 11.53 -11.71
CA THR A 219 -8.26 12.14 -10.72
C THR A 219 -8.15 13.65 -10.81
N SER A 220 -8.45 14.30 -11.95
CA SER A 220 -8.23 15.74 -12.15
C SER A 220 -9.02 16.65 -11.20
N VAL A 221 -10.11 16.16 -10.65
CA VAL A 221 -10.87 16.88 -9.62
C VAL A 221 -10.10 17.01 -8.29
N TYR A 222 -9.12 16.13 -8.05
CA TYR A 222 -8.16 16.26 -6.93
C TYR A 222 -6.92 17.10 -7.33
N GLY A 223 -6.82 17.51 -8.59
CA GLY A 223 -5.89 18.53 -9.11
C GLY A 223 -4.43 18.14 -9.01
N SER A 224 -3.70 19.04 -8.38
CA SER A 224 -2.23 19.04 -8.31
C SER A 224 -1.61 17.91 -7.52
N ARG A 225 -2.33 17.26 -6.63
CA ARG A 225 -1.83 16.15 -5.83
C ARG A 225 -2.16 14.78 -6.42
N ALA A 226 -2.84 14.76 -7.58
CA ALA A 226 -3.39 13.55 -8.16
C ALA A 226 -2.61 13.00 -9.37
N ALA A 227 -1.44 13.54 -9.67
CA ALA A 227 -0.59 13.10 -10.78
C ALA A 227 -0.22 11.61 -10.70
N ASN A 228 -0.02 11.10 -9.48
CA ASN A 228 0.36 9.72 -9.19
C ASN A 228 -0.82 8.78 -8.95
N GLY A 229 -2.05 9.22 -9.28
CA GLY A 229 -3.29 8.51 -8.96
C GLY A 229 -3.84 8.88 -7.58
N VAL A 230 -5.06 8.42 -7.29
CA VAL A 230 -5.74 8.67 -6.01
C VAL A 230 -6.27 7.35 -5.44
N ILE A 231 -6.00 7.10 -4.17
CA ILE A 231 -6.53 5.96 -3.41
C ILE A 231 -7.59 6.48 -2.45
N ILE A 232 -8.84 6.17 -2.75
CA ILE A 232 -9.98 6.55 -1.91
C ILE A 232 -10.30 5.38 -0.98
N ILE A 233 -10.25 5.63 0.31
CA ILE A 233 -10.60 4.69 1.38
C ILE A 233 -11.92 5.14 1.97
N THR A 234 -12.92 4.27 1.88
CA THR A 234 -14.22 4.49 2.53
C THR A 234 -14.28 3.64 3.77
N THR A 235 -14.53 4.26 4.91
CA THR A 235 -14.67 3.54 6.18
C THR A 235 -16.12 3.11 6.41
N LYS A 236 -16.31 2.07 7.22
CA LYS A 236 -17.64 1.56 7.58
C LYS A 236 -18.49 2.64 8.24
N SER A 237 -19.72 2.74 7.81
CA SER A 237 -20.73 3.64 8.36
C SER A 237 -21.84 2.87 9.07
N GLY A 238 -22.65 3.58 9.84
CA GLY A 238 -23.83 3.03 10.46
C GLY A 238 -24.86 2.56 9.43
N ARG A 239 -25.55 1.46 9.75
CA ARG A 239 -26.63 0.91 8.91
C ARG A 239 -27.95 1.00 9.67
N GLU A 240 -29.03 1.34 8.95
CA GLU A 240 -30.35 1.26 9.54
C GLU A 240 -30.70 -0.15 9.99
N GLY A 241 -31.33 -0.29 11.15
CA GLY A 241 -31.76 -1.54 11.69
C GLY A 241 -31.28 -1.80 13.11
N ARG A 242 -31.42 -3.04 13.55
CA ARG A 242 -30.99 -3.48 14.89
C ARG A 242 -29.48 -3.33 15.06
N SER A 243 -29.06 -2.84 16.21
CA SER A 243 -27.63 -2.76 16.55
C SER A 243 -27.00 -4.15 16.54
N THR A 244 -25.86 -4.25 15.89
CA THR A 244 -25.04 -5.46 15.78
C THR A 244 -23.67 -5.18 16.37
N VAL A 245 -23.24 -6.03 17.31
CA VAL A 245 -21.90 -6.01 17.87
C VAL A 245 -21.10 -7.15 17.24
N THR A 246 -19.89 -6.86 16.78
CA THR A 246 -18.96 -7.85 16.23
C THR A 246 -17.70 -7.89 17.09
N ALA A 247 -17.26 -9.08 17.47
CA ALA A 247 -16.00 -9.32 18.16
C ALA A 247 -15.13 -10.22 17.29
N ARG A 248 -13.86 -9.86 17.13
CA ARG A 248 -12.85 -10.61 16.38
C ARG A 248 -11.62 -10.83 17.22
N ALA A 249 -11.03 -12.01 17.09
CA ALA A 249 -9.76 -12.34 17.71
C ALA A 249 -8.93 -13.17 16.75
N LYS A 250 -7.64 -12.81 16.62
CA LYS A 250 -6.66 -13.48 15.76
C LYS A 250 -5.39 -13.75 16.57
N TRP A 251 -4.82 -14.93 16.38
CA TRP A 251 -3.53 -15.33 16.94
C TRP A 251 -2.68 -15.90 15.82
N GLY A 252 -1.42 -15.50 15.76
CA GLY A 252 -0.52 -15.93 14.69
C GLY A 252 0.90 -16.17 15.16
N MET A 253 1.65 -16.82 14.27
CA MET A 253 3.07 -17.08 14.40
C MET A 253 3.77 -16.69 13.10
N SER A 254 4.88 -15.98 13.20
CA SER A 254 5.69 -15.53 12.07
C SER A 254 7.08 -16.15 12.12
N GLN A 255 7.57 -16.55 10.94
CA GLN A 255 8.93 -17.04 10.74
C GLN A 255 9.50 -16.39 9.48
N LEU A 256 10.82 -16.46 9.28
CA LEU A 256 11.43 -16.07 8.01
C LEU A 256 10.80 -16.83 6.85
N ALA A 257 10.54 -16.16 5.72
CA ALA A 257 9.96 -16.79 4.54
C ALA A 257 10.97 -17.73 3.85
N ASN A 258 12.25 -17.34 3.85
CA ASN A 258 13.36 -18.16 3.37
C ASN A 258 13.88 -19.08 4.49
N ASP A 259 14.70 -20.08 4.12
CA ASP A 259 15.34 -20.96 5.10
C ASP A 259 16.26 -20.15 6.03
N ASN A 260 16.28 -20.54 7.30
CA ASN A 260 16.98 -19.79 8.36
C ASN A 260 18.50 -19.67 8.16
N ASP A 261 19.12 -20.49 7.30
CA ASP A 261 20.57 -20.49 7.09
C ASP A 261 21.04 -19.47 6.03
N PHE A 262 20.12 -18.83 5.28
CA PHE A 262 20.45 -17.93 4.16
C PHE A 262 21.55 -18.45 3.24
N GLY A 263 21.77 -19.76 3.22
CA GLY A 263 22.80 -20.41 2.46
C GLY A 263 24.22 -20.07 2.91
N VAL A 264 24.45 -19.71 4.17
CA VAL A 264 25.81 -19.54 4.72
C VAL A 264 26.56 -20.85 4.83
N MET A 265 27.89 -20.79 4.79
CA MET A 265 28.77 -21.95 4.92
C MET A 265 28.67 -22.54 6.33
N SER A 266 28.81 -23.87 6.43
CA SER A 266 29.10 -24.52 7.70
C SER A 266 30.50 -24.14 8.21
N ALA A 267 30.79 -24.45 9.45
CA ALA A 267 32.14 -24.20 10.01
C ALA A 267 33.25 -24.88 9.21
N GLU A 268 33.02 -26.15 8.79
CA GLU A 268 33.96 -26.88 7.98
C GLU A 268 34.13 -26.30 6.58
N GLU A 269 33.02 -25.92 5.95
CA GLU A 269 33.05 -25.29 4.62
C GLU A 269 33.79 -23.95 4.65
N LEU A 270 33.52 -23.10 5.66
CA LEU A 270 34.21 -21.83 5.84
C LEU A 270 35.70 -22.01 6.11
N LEU A 271 36.04 -22.86 7.08
CA LEU A 271 37.46 -23.10 7.40
C LEU A 271 38.25 -23.60 6.17
N GLN A 272 37.68 -24.55 5.40
CA GLN A 272 38.32 -25.02 4.19
C GLN A 272 38.45 -23.90 3.12
N TYR A 273 37.42 -23.08 2.93
CA TYR A 273 37.49 -21.95 2.02
C TYR A 273 38.57 -20.93 2.40
N GLU A 274 38.67 -20.59 3.69
CA GLU A 274 39.66 -19.65 4.18
C GLU A 274 41.10 -20.24 4.09
N ARG A 275 41.27 -21.56 4.38
CA ARG A 275 42.56 -22.26 4.20
C ARG A 275 42.99 -22.27 2.72
N ASP A 276 42.05 -22.53 1.80
CA ASP A 276 42.34 -22.47 0.36
C ASP A 276 42.71 -21.03 -0.06
N ALA A 277 42.03 -20.00 0.48
CA ALA A 277 42.36 -18.60 0.22
C ALA A 277 43.76 -18.21 0.75
N ALA A 278 44.12 -18.67 1.97
CA ALA A 278 45.45 -18.47 2.55
C ALA A 278 46.52 -19.13 1.69
N THR A 279 46.31 -20.40 1.31
CA THR A 279 47.25 -21.16 0.45
C THR A 279 47.40 -20.49 -0.92
N ASN A 280 46.32 -20.01 -1.53
CA ASN A 280 46.38 -19.30 -2.81
C ASN A 280 47.12 -17.95 -2.73
N ALA A 281 47.19 -17.37 -1.54
CA ALA A 281 47.96 -16.14 -1.26
C ALA A 281 49.41 -16.43 -0.90
N GLY A 282 49.84 -17.73 -0.82
CA GLY A 282 51.19 -18.16 -0.49
C GLY A 282 51.46 -18.26 1.01
N TYR A 283 50.43 -18.28 1.84
CA TYR A 283 50.57 -18.53 3.30
C TYR A 283 50.36 -20.00 3.62
N ASP A 284 51.03 -20.47 4.66
CA ASP A 284 50.76 -21.79 5.25
C ASP A 284 49.68 -21.64 6.35
N PRO A 285 48.48 -22.20 6.18
CA PRO A 285 47.43 -22.09 7.19
C PRO A 285 47.68 -22.88 8.45
N ASP A 286 48.72 -23.74 8.49
CA ASP A 286 49.14 -24.53 9.64
C ASP A 286 50.34 -23.91 10.39
N ASP A 287 50.90 -22.79 9.92
CA ASP A 287 51.96 -22.06 10.61
C ASP A 287 51.41 -21.19 11.75
N PRO A 288 51.67 -21.50 13.03
CA PRO A 288 51.18 -20.72 14.17
C PRO A 288 51.69 -19.27 14.22
N SER A 289 52.78 -18.96 13.49
CA SER A 289 53.37 -17.62 13.40
C SER A 289 52.88 -16.86 12.17
N GLY A 290 52.13 -17.50 11.30
CA GLY A 290 51.61 -16.95 10.04
C GLY A 290 50.45 -15.98 10.24
N SER A 291 50.27 -15.04 9.29
CA SER A 291 49.20 -14.08 9.34
C SER A 291 47.80 -14.68 9.20
N TYR A 292 47.72 -15.91 8.66
CA TYR A 292 46.45 -16.65 8.48
C TYR A 292 46.56 -18.06 9.04
N TYR A 293 46.81 -18.15 10.37
CA TYR A 293 46.79 -19.41 11.08
C TYR A 293 45.36 -19.92 11.26
N LEU A 294 45.02 -21.00 10.58
CA LEU A 294 43.67 -21.57 10.49
C LEU A 294 43.68 -23.07 10.79
N PRO A 295 44.01 -23.50 12.02
CA PRO A 295 44.16 -24.91 12.36
C PRO A 295 42.80 -25.62 12.39
N TYR A 296 42.77 -26.91 12.06
CA TYR A 296 41.54 -27.70 12.14
C TYR A 296 40.98 -27.83 13.58
N SER A 297 41.79 -27.58 14.60
CA SER A 297 41.33 -27.51 16.00
C SER A 297 40.34 -26.37 16.25
N THR A 298 40.20 -25.39 15.36
CA THR A 298 39.18 -24.37 15.40
C THR A 298 37.77 -25.00 15.42
N LEU A 299 37.62 -26.21 14.84
CA LEU A 299 36.32 -26.91 14.78
C LEU A 299 36.04 -27.77 16.04
N GLU A 300 37.01 -27.91 16.95
CA GLU A 300 36.84 -28.71 18.18
C GLU A 300 36.09 -27.98 19.28
N GLY A 301 35.84 -26.67 19.11
CA GLY A 301 35.11 -25.83 20.04
C GLY A 301 33.58 -25.89 19.86
N GLU A 302 32.90 -25.12 20.66
CA GLU A 302 31.45 -24.88 20.48
C GLU A 302 31.22 -24.05 19.22
N LEU A 303 30.39 -24.57 18.29
CA LEU A 303 30.04 -23.91 17.05
C LEU A 303 28.63 -23.28 17.17
N THR A 304 28.50 -22.05 16.75
CA THR A 304 27.25 -21.26 16.84
C THR A 304 26.61 -21.05 15.48
N ASN A 305 25.32 -21.38 15.35
CA ASN A 305 24.50 -20.86 14.25
C ASN A 305 24.02 -19.45 14.65
N TRP A 306 24.67 -18.43 14.12
CA TRP A 306 24.39 -17.04 14.47
C TRP A 306 23.03 -16.56 14.01
N MET A 307 22.48 -17.08 12.90
CA MET A 307 21.13 -16.74 12.47
C MET A 307 20.08 -17.24 13.47
N ASP A 308 20.22 -18.47 13.97
CA ASP A 308 19.33 -19.02 15.01
C ASP A 308 19.47 -18.24 16.33
N HIS A 309 20.68 -17.73 16.63
CA HIS A 309 20.93 -16.94 17.83
C HIS A 309 20.19 -15.58 17.79
N PHE A 310 20.02 -14.99 16.62
CA PHE A 310 19.36 -13.68 16.45
C PHE A 310 17.87 -13.78 16.15
N THR A 311 17.37 -14.93 15.77
CA THR A 311 15.97 -15.11 15.35
C THR A 311 15.12 -15.81 16.40
N ARG A 312 13.82 -15.61 16.30
CA ARG A 312 12.77 -16.27 17.08
C ARG A 312 11.52 -16.49 16.24
N THR A 313 10.62 -17.37 16.70
CA THR A 313 9.24 -17.37 16.18
C THR A 313 8.51 -16.17 16.74
N GLY A 314 8.17 -15.20 15.89
CA GLY A 314 7.37 -14.03 16.25
C GLY A 314 5.93 -14.40 16.53
N LYS A 315 5.25 -13.69 17.44
CA LYS A 315 3.86 -13.91 17.82
C LYS A 315 3.01 -12.72 17.40
N MET A 316 1.84 -12.98 16.83
CA MET A 316 0.86 -11.97 16.48
C MET A 316 -0.42 -12.15 17.27
N GLN A 317 -1.00 -11.04 17.73
CA GLN A 317 -2.29 -10.97 18.40
C GLN A 317 -3.07 -9.76 17.86
N ASP A 318 -4.36 -9.97 17.56
CA ASP A 318 -5.25 -8.91 17.09
C ASP A 318 -6.63 -9.11 17.71
N TYR A 319 -7.15 -8.09 18.38
CA TYR A 319 -8.45 -8.11 19.04
C TYR A 319 -9.24 -6.88 18.63
N GLU A 320 -10.46 -7.11 18.17
CA GLU A 320 -11.37 -6.05 17.77
C GLU A 320 -12.76 -6.23 18.34
N VAL A 321 -13.35 -5.14 18.76
CA VAL A 321 -14.79 -5.03 19.03
C VAL A 321 -15.35 -3.86 18.26
N SER A 322 -16.39 -4.11 17.48
CA SER A 322 -17.10 -3.06 16.74
C SER A 322 -18.59 -3.16 16.92
N ALA A 323 -19.27 -2.02 16.84
CA ALA A 323 -20.73 -1.93 16.90
C ALA A 323 -21.26 -1.05 15.78
N THR A 324 -22.28 -1.51 15.08
CA THR A 324 -23.00 -0.74 14.05
C THR A 324 -24.49 -0.80 14.32
N GLY A 325 -25.17 0.30 14.05
CA GLY A 325 -26.61 0.37 14.22
C GLY A 325 -27.19 1.69 13.72
N GLY A 326 -28.51 1.80 13.80
CA GLY A 326 -29.18 3.04 13.44
C GLY A 326 -30.70 2.92 13.47
N ASN A 327 -31.32 4.06 13.51
CA ASN A 327 -32.75 4.24 13.30
C ASN A 327 -32.95 5.20 12.13
N GLY A 328 -34.15 5.43 11.66
CA GLY A 328 -34.43 6.29 10.49
C GLY A 328 -33.87 7.70 10.56
N LYS A 329 -33.25 8.13 11.67
CA LYS A 329 -32.63 9.47 11.82
C LYS A 329 -31.15 9.43 12.12
N THR A 330 -30.68 8.46 12.89
CA THR A 330 -29.27 8.38 13.32
C THR A 330 -28.71 7.02 12.99
N SER A 331 -27.55 6.99 12.39
CA SER A 331 -26.77 5.77 12.19
C SER A 331 -25.36 5.96 12.74
N TYR A 332 -24.77 4.88 13.27
CA TYR A 332 -23.44 4.93 13.86
C TYR A 332 -22.67 3.65 13.62
N TYR A 333 -21.34 3.80 13.54
CA TYR A 333 -20.36 2.74 13.60
C TYR A 333 -19.28 3.14 14.62
N THR A 334 -18.87 2.20 15.46
CA THR A 334 -17.76 2.41 16.38
C THR A 334 -16.93 1.14 16.47
N SER A 335 -15.63 1.29 16.62
CA SER A 335 -14.68 0.18 16.76
C SER A 335 -13.55 0.53 17.73
N VAL A 336 -12.99 -0.51 18.34
CA VAL A 336 -11.75 -0.48 19.10
C VAL A 336 -10.95 -1.71 18.70
N ASN A 337 -9.67 -1.53 18.38
CA ASN A 337 -8.75 -2.59 17.99
C ASN A 337 -7.43 -2.48 18.76
N PHE A 338 -6.91 -3.62 19.16
CA PHE A 338 -5.55 -3.79 19.66
C PHE A 338 -4.81 -4.82 18.81
N HIS A 339 -3.67 -4.44 18.26
CA HIS A 339 -2.79 -5.28 17.45
C HIS A 339 -1.40 -5.31 18.07
N LYS A 340 -0.82 -6.50 18.23
CA LYS A 340 0.58 -6.69 18.62
C LYS A 340 1.21 -7.72 17.70
N ASN A 341 2.41 -7.42 17.19
CA ASN A 341 3.18 -8.30 16.34
C ASN A 341 4.65 -8.30 16.77
N GLU A 342 5.12 -9.40 17.35
CA GLU A 342 6.52 -9.62 17.69
C GLU A 342 7.28 -10.00 16.42
N GLY A 343 8.38 -9.31 16.13
CA GLY A 343 9.24 -9.62 15.00
C GLY A 343 10.01 -10.93 15.16
N VAL A 344 10.51 -11.45 14.03
CA VAL A 344 11.32 -12.66 14.01
C VAL A 344 12.76 -12.41 14.48
N PHE A 345 13.23 -11.16 14.51
CA PHE A 345 14.48 -10.77 15.17
C PHE A 345 14.18 -10.21 16.55
N TYR A 346 15.06 -10.49 17.51
CA TYR A 346 14.96 -9.90 18.85
C TYR A 346 15.12 -8.36 18.78
N GLY A 347 14.39 -7.65 19.64
CA GLY A 347 14.37 -6.17 19.66
C GLY A 347 13.45 -5.54 18.61
N VAL A 348 12.79 -6.31 17.77
CA VAL A 348 11.85 -5.81 16.76
C VAL A 348 10.43 -6.21 17.13
N ASP A 349 9.62 -5.22 17.51
CA ASP A 349 8.22 -5.42 17.90
C ASP A 349 7.35 -4.25 17.42
N TYR A 350 6.09 -4.53 17.09
CA TYR A 350 5.11 -3.52 16.71
C TYR A 350 3.81 -3.70 17.50
N GLN A 351 3.28 -2.62 18.04
CA GLN A 351 1.96 -2.62 18.67
C GLN A 351 1.17 -1.39 18.27
N LYS A 352 -0.14 -1.59 18.11
CA LYS A 352 -1.08 -0.55 17.71
C LYS A 352 -2.38 -0.65 18.50
N PHE A 353 -2.87 0.46 18.97
CA PHE A 353 -4.21 0.64 19.52
C PHE A 353 -4.95 1.66 18.67
N SER A 354 -6.14 1.32 18.19
CA SER A 354 -6.95 2.24 17.38
C SER A 354 -8.41 2.24 17.83
N ALA A 355 -9.04 3.39 17.67
CA ALA A 355 -10.47 3.59 17.92
C ALA A 355 -11.08 4.46 16.84
N ARG A 356 -12.31 4.15 16.43
CA ARG A 356 -13.07 4.92 15.43
C ARG A 356 -14.52 5.11 15.84
N VAL A 357 -15.06 6.28 15.52
CA VAL A 357 -16.47 6.61 15.66
C VAL A 357 -16.92 7.34 14.39
N ASN A 358 -17.89 6.77 13.69
CA ASN A 358 -18.56 7.35 12.54
C ASN A 358 -20.05 7.48 12.88
N ALA A 359 -20.61 8.67 12.76
CA ALA A 359 -22.01 8.93 13.04
C ALA A 359 -22.62 9.85 11.99
N ASP A 360 -23.85 9.56 11.59
CA ASP A 360 -24.65 10.37 10.69
C ASP A 360 -26.00 10.65 11.34
N HIS A 361 -26.49 11.87 11.27
CA HIS A 361 -27.75 12.28 11.86
C HIS A 361 -28.58 13.13 10.88
N GLN A 362 -29.79 12.67 10.58
CA GLN A 362 -30.80 13.42 9.80
C GLN A 362 -31.52 14.33 10.76
N ILE A 363 -31.20 15.63 10.74
CA ILE A 363 -31.77 16.64 11.64
C ILE A 363 -33.23 16.87 11.27
N ASN A 364 -33.49 17.02 9.96
CA ASN A 364 -34.82 17.08 9.37
C ASN A 364 -34.75 16.61 7.90
N ASP A 365 -35.86 16.66 7.14
CA ASP A 365 -35.97 16.08 5.80
C ASP A 365 -34.97 16.67 4.77
N TRP A 366 -34.46 17.88 5.01
CA TRP A 366 -33.58 18.58 4.08
C TRP A 366 -32.17 18.87 4.65
N PHE A 367 -31.91 18.55 5.94
CA PHE A 367 -30.65 18.87 6.59
C PHE A 367 -30.11 17.71 7.40
N LYS A 368 -28.87 17.32 7.12
CA LYS A 368 -28.15 16.28 7.86
C LYS A 368 -26.75 16.73 8.23
N SER A 369 -26.21 16.08 9.26
CA SER A 369 -24.84 16.24 9.71
C SER A 369 -24.19 14.88 9.94
N GLY A 370 -22.86 14.82 9.94
CA GLY A 370 -22.15 13.64 10.34
C GLY A 370 -20.74 13.96 10.78
N ALA A 371 -20.17 13.02 11.51
CA ALA A 371 -18.80 13.09 12.01
C ALA A 371 -18.08 11.76 11.79
N ARG A 372 -16.79 11.85 11.51
CA ARG A 372 -15.85 10.75 11.38
C ARG A 372 -14.65 11.07 12.25
N ILE A 373 -14.37 10.25 13.24
CA ILE A 373 -13.30 10.47 14.20
C ILE A 373 -12.50 9.19 14.35
N GLY A 374 -11.19 9.28 14.20
CA GLY A 374 -10.25 8.17 14.40
C GLY A 374 -9.09 8.60 15.28
N ALA A 375 -8.63 7.72 16.13
CA ALA A 375 -7.44 7.90 16.94
C ALA A 375 -6.64 6.60 16.97
N THR A 376 -5.32 6.73 16.79
CA THR A 376 -4.39 5.60 16.79
C THR A 376 -3.15 5.95 17.60
N TYR A 377 -2.72 5.02 18.43
CA TYR A 377 -1.40 5.00 19.05
C TYR A 377 -0.65 3.79 18.52
N SER A 378 0.59 3.99 18.08
CA SER A 378 1.50 2.91 17.71
C SER A 378 2.84 3.03 18.46
N LYS A 379 3.49 1.90 18.66
CA LYS A 379 4.87 1.79 19.10
C LYS A 379 5.57 0.76 18.24
N MET A 380 6.70 1.15 17.67
CA MET A 380 7.61 0.29 16.93
C MET A 380 8.92 0.25 17.71
N ASP A 381 9.30 -0.93 18.18
CA ASP A 381 10.65 -1.19 18.69
C ASP A 381 11.47 -1.75 17.53
N ASP A 382 12.73 -1.34 17.40
CA ASP A 382 13.57 -1.68 16.27
C ASP A 382 15.03 -1.91 16.69
N VAL A 383 15.79 -2.50 15.79
CA VAL A 383 17.24 -2.60 15.84
C VAL A 383 17.80 -2.06 14.52
N PRO A 384 19.09 -1.69 14.44
CA PRO A 384 19.65 -1.16 13.19
C PRO A 384 19.47 -2.12 12.02
N MET A 385 18.48 -1.85 11.17
CA MET A 385 18.20 -2.53 9.92
C MET A 385 18.51 -1.61 8.74
N GLN A 386 18.42 -2.10 7.50
CA GLN A 386 18.65 -1.35 6.26
C GLN A 386 20.10 -0.85 6.07
N SER A 387 21.06 -1.58 6.65
CA SER A 387 22.45 -1.23 6.58
C SER A 387 23.29 -2.51 6.44
N LEU A 388 24.42 -2.43 5.77
CA LEU A 388 25.45 -3.48 5.78
C LEU A 388 26.40 -3.35 6.99
N TYR A 389 25.98 -2.63 8.01
CA TYR A 389 26.74 -2.54 9.23
C TYR A 389 26.51 -3.74 10.13
N TYR A 390 27.49 -4.05 10.93
CA TYR A 390 27.56 -5.21 11.80
C TYR A 390 26.52 -5.22 12.92
N SER A 391 25.91 -4.08 13.23
CA SER A 391 24.76 -3.97 14.13
C SER A 391 23.44 -4.48 13.52
N ASN A 392 23.40 -4.72 12.20
CA ASN A 392 22.26 -5.34 11.55
C ASN A 392 22.23 -6.85 11.82
N PRO A 393 21.19 -7.41 12.46
CA PRO A 393 21.13 -8.82 12.86
C PRO A 393 21.26 -9.79 11.69
N ILE A 394 20.75 -9.43 10.52
CA ILE A 394 20.81 -10.28 9.32
C ILE A 394 22.25 -10.34 8.83
N PHE A 395 22.87 -9.18 8.66
CA PHE A 395 24.23 -9.09 8.17
C PHE A 395 25.22 -9.75 9.15
N ALA A 396 25.06 -9.48 10.46
CA ALA A 396 25.85 -10.12 11.50
C ALA A 396 25.65 -11.64 11.50
N GLY A 397 24.41 -12.13 11.44
CA GLY A 397 24.10 -13.56 11.41
C GLY A 397 24.71 -14.31 10.23
N MET A 398 24.90 -13.60 9.09
CA MET A 398 25.51 -14.18 7.89
C MET A 398 27.05 -14.06 7.87
N THR A 399 27.63 -13.12 8.61
CA THR A 399 29.07 -12.80 8.52
C THR A 399 29.88 -13.27 9.72
N ILE A 400 29.28 -13.46 10.89
CA ILE A 400 30.04 -13.92 12.06
C ILE A 400 30.42 -15.37 11.85
N ALA A 401 31.72 -15.66 12.06
CA ALA A 401 32.24 -17.03 11.91
C ALA A 401 31.63 -17.96 12.98
N PRO A 402 31.32 -19.23 12.61
CA PRO A 402 30.62 -20.16 13.51
C PRO A 402 31.39 -20.51 14.80
N TRP A 403 32.70 -20.36 14.81
CA TRP A 403 33.55 -20.62 15.99
C TRP A 403 33.66 -19.44 16.97
N VAL A 404 33.09 -18.29 16.65
CA VAL A 404 32.99 -17.18 17.60
C VAL A 404 31.89 -17.48 18.61
N LYS A 405 32.20 -17.42 19.91
CA LYS A 405 31.25 -17.72 20.99
C LYS A 405 30.25 -16.57 21.19
N PRO A 406 28.95 -16.85 21.37
CA PRO A 406 27.93 -15.82 21.58
C PRO A 406 27.96 -15.19 22.97
N TYR A 407 28.59 -15.90 23.96
CA TYR A 407 28.67 -15.43 25.33
C TYR A 407 30.13 -15.46 25.82
N THR A 408 30.42 -14.54 26.73
CA THR A 408 31.68 -14.50 27.49
C THR A 408 31.64 -15.53 28.61
N GLU A 409 32.78 -15.76 29.29
CA GLU A 409 32.89 -16.74 30.38
C GLU A 409 32.02 -16.37 31.60
N ASP A 410 31.72 -15.10 31.81
CA ASP A 410 30.79 -14.60 32.84
C ASP A 410 29.32 -14.63 32.45
N GLY A 411 29.01 -15.18 31.25
CA GLY A 411 27.65 -15.41 30.76
C GLY A 411 26.98 -14.21 30.14
N LYS A 412 27.67 -13.10 29.92
CA LYS A 412 27.16 -11.94 29.18
C LYS A 412 27.27 -12.16 27.68
N HIS A 413 26.49 -11.40 26.89
CA HIS A 413 26.67 -11.41 25.44
C HIS A 413 28.08 -10.97 25.05
N ASN A 414 28.74 -11.77 24.23
CA ASN A 414 30.04 -11.40 23.71
C ASN A 414 29.91 -10.23 22.73
N VAL A 415 30.53 -9.09 23.05
CA VAL A 415 30.61 -7.92 22.16
C VAL A 415 31.97 -7.80 21.48
N ASP A 416 32.96 -8.55 21.91
CA ASP A 416 34.27 -8.65 21.26
C ASP A 416 34.21 -9.66 20.12
N ILE A 417 33.62 -9.21 19.00
CA ILE A 417 33.46 -10.01 17.80
C ILE A 417 34.41 -9.46 16.73
N PRO A 418 35.45 -10.22 16.34
CA PRO A 418 36.58 -9.73 15.52
C PRO A 418 36.16 -9.09 14.19
N THR A 419 35.03 -9.51 13.63
CA THR A 419 34.53 -9.07 12.31
C THR A 419 33.45 -8.02 12.38
N ASN A 420 32.88 -7.77 13.54
CA ASN A 420 31.69 -6.92 13.69
C ASN A 420 31.96 -5.62 14.47
N SER A 421 33.20 -5.16 14.52
CA SER A 421 33.55 -3.92 15.24
C SER A 421 32.96 -3.88 16.66
N ASN A 422 33.09 -4.96 17.39
CA ASN A 422 32.57 -5.13 18.76
C ASN A 422 31.06 -5.07 18.87
N THR A 423 30.32 -5.37 17.83
CA THR A 423 28.86 -5.33 17.82
C THR A 423 28.26 -6.73 17.81
N ASN A 424 27.40 -7.02 18.79
CA ASN A 424 26.55 -8.21 18.83
C ASN A 424 25.09 -7.78 18.79
N PRO A 425 24.33 -8.03 17.71
CA PRO A 425 22.93 -7.64 17.61
C PRO A 425 22.03 -8.16 18.74
N ARG A 426 22.42 -9.26 19.40
CA ARG A 426 21.67 -9.76 20.54
C ARG A 426 21.91 -8.90 21.79
N ALA A 427 23.13 -8.44 22.00
CA ALA A 427 23.45 -7.46 23.05
C ALA A 427 22.75 -6.12 22.76
N THR A 428 22.80 -5.65 21.50
CA THR A 428 22.08 -4.45 21.07
C THR A 428 20.57 -4.55 21.37
N ALA A 429 19.94 -5.68 21.06
CA ALA A 429 18.52 -5.89 21.34
C ALA A 429 18.16 -5.95 22.83
N GLU A 430 19.12 -6.22 23.72
CA GLU A 430 18.92 -6.35 25.15
C GLU A 430 19.31 -5.09 25.93
N TYR A 431 20.39 -4.40 25.55
CA TYR A 431 20.95 -3.28 26.29
C TYR A 431 20.61 -1.92 25.66
N ASP A 432 20.45 -1.85 24.34
CA ASP A 432 20.13 -0.63 23.63
C ASP A 432 18.61 -0.42 23.53
N GLU A 433 18.21 0.84 23.34
CA GLU A 433 16.82 1.16 23.00
C GLU A 433 16.77 1.82 21.63
N GLN A 434 15.92 1.31 20.75
CA GLN A 434 15.56 2.00 19.51
C GLN A 434 14.05 1.84 19.30
N TYR A 435 13.32 2.95 19.41
CA TYR A 435 11.87 2.91 19.22
C TYR A 435 11.31 4.22 18.66
N GLN A 436 10.13 4.08 18.06
CA GLN A 436 9.24 5.19 17.74
C GLN A 436 7.88 4.97 18.39
N LYS A 437 7.33 6.02 18.99
CA LYS A 437 5.95 6.10 19.47
C LYS A 437 5.24 7.16 18.64
N SER A 438 4.09 6.79 18.04
CA SER A 438 3.31 7.71 17.23
C SER A 438 1.87 7.81 17.75
N TRP A 439 1.33 9.01 17.77
CA TRP A 439 -0.08 9.32 18.03
C TRP A 439 -0.64 9.97 16.78
N HIS A 440 -1.67 9.35 16.22
CA HIS A 440 -2.35 9.87 15.05
C HIS A 440 -3.81 10.09 15.39
N GLY A 441 -4.31 11.30 15.13
CA GLY A 441 -5.70 11.68 15.29
C GLY A 441 -6.25 12.22 13.98
N SER A 442 -7.42 11.76 13.55
CA SER A 442 -8.12 12.29 12.39
C SER A 442 -9.57 12.56 12.73
N GLY A 443 -10.08 13.70 12.29
CA GLY A 443 -11.48 14.03 12.50
C GLY A 443 -12.04 14.84 11.34
N SER A 444 -13.27 14.54 10.94
CA SER A 444 -14.03 15.37 10.01
C SER A 444 -15.48 15.52 10.46
N ILE A 445 -16.03 16.69 10.22
CA ILE A 445 -17.44 17.00 10.44
C ILE A 445 -17.98 17.53 9.12
N TYR A 446 -19.17 17.07 8.73
CA TYR A 446 -19.86 17.64 7.60
C TYR A 446 -21.26 18.11 7.95
N LEU A 447 -21.69 19.16 7.27
CA LEU A 447 -23.06 19.65 7.25
C LEU A 447 -23.56 19.60 5.81
N GLN A 448 -24.74 19.06 5.59
CA GLN A 448 -25.34 18.94 4.26
C GLN A 448 -26.79 19.37 4.28
N ALA A 449 -27.13 20.24 3.35
CA ALA A 449 -28.51 20.74 3.13
C ALA A 449 -28.97 20.38 1.72
N GLU A 450 -30.22 19.90 1.60
CA GLU A 450 -30.91 19.69 0.34
C GLU A 450 -32.22 20.53 0.37
N PRO A 451 -32.13 21.86 0.19
CA PRO A 451 -33.27 22.76 0.34
C PRO A 451 -34.35 22.55 -0.73
N ILE A 452 -33.96 22.08 -1.90
CA ILE A 452 -34.86 21.60 -2.97
C ILE A 452 -34.27 20.31 -3.53
N LYS A 453 -35.14 19.40 -3.96
CA LYS A 453 -34.74 18.09 -4.48
C LYS A 453 -33.69 18.21 -5.58
N GLY A 454 -32.55 17.55 -5.36
CA GLY A 454 -31.39 17.52 -6.26
C GLY A 454 -30.40 18.67 -6.07
N LEU A 455 -30.70 19.72 -5.27
CA LEU A 455 -29.73 20.75 -4.91
C LEU A 455 -29.11 20.42 -3.55
N VAL A 456 -27.86 20.00 -3.56
CA VAL A 456 -27.10 19.64 -2.33
C VAL A 456 -26.01 20.68 -2.10
N ILE A 457 -26.04 21.27 -0.90
CA ILE A 457 -24.97 22.15 -0.39
C ILE A 457 -24.31 21.43 0.76
N LYS A 458 -22.98 21.23 0.70
CA LYS A 458 -22.23 20.50 1.71
C LYS A 458 -20.96 21.26 2.07
N THR A 459 -20.71 21.42 3.37
CA THR A 459 -19.39 21.77 3.92
C THR A 459 -18.82 20.58 4.66
N THR A 460 -17.51 20.39 4.55
CA THR A 460 -16.75 19.37 5.30
C THR A 460 -15.50 20.04 5.84
N ASP A 461 -15.35 20.04 7.16
CA ASP A 461 -14.16 20.52 7.84
C ASP A 461 -13.44 19.33 8.48
N ALA A 462 -12.15 19.23 8.24
CA ALA A 462 -11.33 18.11 8.68
C ALA A 462 -10.03 18.60 9.32
N ALA A 463 -9.56 17.85 10.30
CA ALA A 463 -8.27 18.02 10.94
C ALA A 463 -7.58 16.66 11.07
N GLU A 464 -6.32 16.63 10.73
CA GLU A 464 -5.43 15.50 10.95
C GLU A 464 -4.22 15.98 11.75
N TYR A 465 -3.77 15.17 12.69
CA TYR A 465 -2.67 15.48 13.56
C TYR A 465 -1.85 14.23 13.83
N THR A 466 -0.53 14.34 13.65
CA THR A 466 0.42 13.29 13.98
C THR A 466 1.50 13.85 14.89
N PHE A 467 1.77 13.15 15.98
CA PHE A 467 2.90 13.38 16.84
C PHE A 467 3.72 12.12 16.94
N ALA A 468 4.99 12.16 16.57
CA ALA A 468 5.92 11.05 16.70
C ALA A 468 7.09 11.41 17.61
N HIS A 469 7.51 10.45 18.43
CA HIS A 469 8.67 10.54 19.30
C HIS A 469 9.56 9.33 19.04
N GLY A 470 10.71 9.57 18.44
CA GLY A 470 11.78 8.59 18.24
C GLY A 470 12.83 8.70 19.33
N ARG A 471 13.38 7.56 19.73
CA ARG A 471 14.48 7.45 20.67
C ARG A 471 15.41 6.35 20.21
N ARG A 472 16.71 6.63 20.25
CA ARG A 472 17.78 5.66 20.07
C ARG A 472 18.82 5.90 21.14
N TYR A 473 19.04 4.90 21.96
CA TYR A 473 20.01 4.89 23.06
C TYR A 473 20.98 3.75 22.86
N TRP A 474 22.25 4.02 22.92
CA TRP A 474 23.32 3.03 22.96
C TRP A 474 23.87 2.96 24.37
N ASP A 475 23.90 1.77 24.92
CA ASP A 475 24.46 1.49 26.25
C ASP A 475 25.98 1.51 26.22
N THR A 476 26.58 1.75 27.37
CA THR A 476 28.05 1.71 27.56
C THR A 476 28.63 0.33 27.22
N TYR A 477 27.84 -0.73 27.41
CA TYR A 477 28.29 -2.10 27.12
C TYR A 477 28.41 -2.38 25.63
N THR A 478 27.52 -1.84 24.82
CA THR A 478 27.45 -2.04 23.36
C THR A 478 28.18 -0.95 22.56
N ASN A 479 28.57 0.14 23.20
CA ASN A 479 29.16 1.32 22.55
C ASN A 479 30.48 1.76 23.18
N GLU A 480 31.41 0.82 23.34
CA GLU A 480 32.80 1.06 23.76
C GLU A 480 32.96 1.90 25.05
N GLY A 481 32.04 1.76 25.99
CA GLY A 481 32.07 2.47 27.28
C GLY A 481 31.42 3.86 27.25
N GLU A 482 30.91 4.33 26.12
CA GLU A 482 30.26 5.63 26.00
C GLU A 482 28.75 5.49 25.74
N ALA A 483 27.89 5.93 26.66
CA ALA A 483 26.46 5.98 26.39
C ALA A 483 26.11 7.18 25.48
N THR A 484 25.30 6.91 24.46
CA THR A 484 24.86 7.92 23.48
C THR A 484 23.35 7.90 23.37
N LEU A 485 22.73 9.06 23.27
CA LEU A 485 21.29 9.20 23.07
C LEU A 485 21.01 10.09 21.87
N GLN A 486 20.14 9.61 21.00
CA GLN A 486 19.50 10.39 19.96
C GLN A 486 17.99 10.39 20.21
N THR A 487 17.36 11.52 20.01
CA THR A 487 15.91 11.65 20.14
C THR A 487 15.35 12.55 19.06
N THR A 488 14.18 12.18 18.54
CA THR A 488 13.43 12.98 17.57
C THR A 488 12.04 13.28 18.10
N ARG A 489 11.54 14.45 17.75
CA ARG A 489 10.13 14.80 17.90
C ARG A 489 9.64 15.37 16.59
N LEU A 490 8.53 14.85 16.12
CA LEU A 490 7.88 15.31 14.92
C LEU A 490 6.42 15.64 15.26
N MET A 491 5.97 16.78 14.80
CA MET A 491 4.58 17.19 14.85
C MET A 491 4.15 17.61 13.45
N GLN A 492 3.10 16.99 12.94
CA GLN A 492 2.52 17.32 11.64
C GLN A 492 1.02 17.50 11.80
N SER A 493 0.45 18.50 11.15
CA SER A 493 -0.99 18.71 11.12
C SER A 493 -1.46 19.17 9.75
N LEU A 494 -2.64 18.68 9.35
CA LEU A 494 -3.33 19.09 8.14
C LEU A 494 -4.75 19.54 8.50
N LEU A 495 -5.07 20.79 8.20
CA LEU A 495 -6.43 21.33 8.30
C LEU A 495 -6.99 21.48 6.89
N THR A 496 -8.18 20.95 6.65
CA THR A 496 -8.85 21.04 5.34
C THR A 496 -10.30 21.48 5.51
N THR A 497 -10.73 22.43 4.71
CA THR A 497 -12.13 22.79 4.56
C THR A 497 -12.54 22.62 3.09
N SER A 498 -13.66 21.95 2.85
CA SER A 498 -14.18 21.69 1.50
C SER A 498 -15.65 22.06 1.44
N ASN A 499 -16.01 22.98 0.54
CA ASN A 499 -17.35 23.49 0.35
C ASN A 499 -17.83 23.15 -1.05
N THR A 500 -18.97 22.48 -1.17
CA THR A 500 -19.52 22.06 -2.46
C THR A 500 -20.99 22.43 -2.59
N ILE A 501 -21.36 22.76 -3.81
CA ILE A 501 -22.75 22.89 -4.23
C ILE A 501 -22.97 22.04 -5.47
N SER A 502 -23.93 21.13 -5.44
CA SER A 502 -24.24 20.28 -6.57
C SER A 502 -25.73 20.34 -6.87
N TYR A 503 -26.06 20.33 -8.16
CA TYR A 503 -27.43 20.21 -8.64
C TYR A 503 -27.52 19.08 -9.65
N GLU A 504 -28.46 18.16 -9.42
CA GLU A 504 -28.72 17.06 -10.34
C GLU A 504 -30.21 17.01 -10.73
N ARG A 505 -30.45 16.60 -11.97
CA ARG A 505 -31.84 16.49 -12.48
C ARG A 505 -31.95 15.45 -13.58
N ASN A 506 -33.09 14.73 -13.54
CA ASN A 506 -33.55 13.88 -14.62
C ASN A 506 -34.64 14.59 -15.41
N ILE A 507 -34.47 14.70 -16.74
CA ILE A 507 -35.47 15.29 -17.66
C ILE A 507 -35.69 14.30 -18.81
N GLY A 508 -36.75 13.50 -18.73
CA GLY A 508 -36.97 12.41 -19.69
C GLY A 508 -35.79 11.41 -19.73
N LYS A 509 -35.12 11.33 -20.87
CA LYS A 509 -33.95 10.47 -21.09
C LYS A 509 -32.60 11.12 -20.71
N ASN A 510 -32.67 12.40 -20.30
CA ASN A 510 -31.46 13.16 -19.98
C ASN A 510 -31.26 13.19 -18.46
N TYR A 511 -30.06 12.84 -18.00
CA TYR A 511 -29.59 13.12 -16.66
C TYR A 511 -28.44 14.12 -16.74
N GLY A 512 -28.46 15.12 -15.88
CA GLY A 512 -27.35 16.06 -15.74
C GLY A 512 -27.06 16.36 -14.30
N ARG A 513 -25.77 16.46 -13.94
CA ARG A 513 -25.27 16.89 -12.64
C ARG A 513 -24.16 17.92 -12.85
N ILE A 514 -24.25 19.02 -12.13
CA ILE A 514 -23.19 20.03 -12.02
C ILE A 514 -22.80 20.10 -10.54
N LEU A 515 -21.50 20.06 -10.27
CA LEU A 515 -20.93 20.28 -8.95
C LEU A 515 -19.89 21.40 -9.06
N LEU A 516 -19.96 22.36 -8.17
CA LEU A 516 -18.94 23.39 -7.97
C LEU A 516 -18.41 23.28 -6.56
N GLY A 517 -17.12 23.50 -6.39
CA GLY A 517 -16.46 23.35 -5.11
C GLY A 517 -15.31 24.34 -4.90
N GLN A 518 -15.06 24.58 -3.61
CA GLN A 518 -13.89 25.29 -3.10
C GLN A 518 -13.26 24.46 -2.00
N GLU A 519 -11.93 24.35 -2.00
CA GLU A 519 -11.18 23.66 -0.97
C GLU A 519 -10.01 24.54 -0.53
N ALA A 520 -9.73 24.57 0.78
CA ALA A 520 -8.55 25.19 1.32
C ALA A 520 -7.90 24.22 2.31
N SER A 521 -6.58 24.14 2.27
CA SER A 521 -5.82 23.35 3.22
C SER A 521 -4.60 24.11 3.75
N LYS A 522 -4.24 23.80 4.99
CA LYS A 522 -3.01 24.26 5.62
C LYS A 522 -2.33 23.09 6.28
N GLU A 523 -1.10 22.85 5.89
CA GLU A 523 -0.21 21.88 6.48
C GLU A 523 0.86 22.58 7.31
N TYR A 524 1.17 22.00 8.46
CA TYR A 524 2.22 22.45 9.35
C TYR A 524 3.07 21.25 9.75
N PHE A 525 4.38 21.41 9.66
CA PHE A 525 5.40 20.44 10.01
C PHE A 525 6.38 21.07 10.98
N ASP A 526 6.76 20.33 12.03
CA ASP A 526 7.75 20.74 13.05
C ASP A 526 8.55 19.51 13.44
N TYR A 527 9.86 19.62 13.31
CA TYR A 527 10.79 18.53 13.58
C TYR A 527 11.92 18.98 14.45
N LEU A 528 12.25 18.20 15.46
CA LEU A 528 13.38 18.38 16.36
C LEU A 528 14.18 17.08 16.43
N TYR A 529 15.46 17.17 16.18
CA TYR A 529 16.45 16.14 16.44
C TYR A 529 17.47 16.61 17.43
N LEU A 530 17.83 15.77 18.41
CA LEU A 530 18.89 16.00 19.38
C LEU A 530 19.78 14.76 19.44
N SER A 531 21.10 14.96 19.47
CA SER A 531 22.11 13.91 19.69
C SER A 531 23.01 14.33 20.83
N SER A 532 23.10 13.49 21.85
CA SER A 532 23.90 13.72 23.07
C SER A 532 24.82 12.53 23.31
N ARG A 533 26.10 12.80 23.56
CA ARG A 533 27.13 11.78 23.82
C ARG A 533 27.62 11.86 25.26
N LYS A 534 28.24 10.76 25.74
CA LYS A 534 28.80 10.68 27.11
C LYS A 534 27.79 11.05 28.19
N ILE A 535 26.60 10.55 28.03
CA ILE A 535 25.52 10.69 29.00
C ILE A 535 25.74 9.71 30.17
N ASP A 536 25.20 10.03 31.33
CA ASP A 536 25.17 9.10 32.46
C ASP A 536 24.18 7.96 32.18
N PRO A 537 24.60 6.69 32.13
CA PRO A 537 23.70 5.57 31.86
C PRO A 537 22.58 5.42 32.90
N ASN A 538 22.79 5.91 34.13
CA ASN A 538 21.74 5.93 35.16
C ASN A 538 20.72 7.06 34.97
N ILE A 539 21.07 8.10 34.18
CA ILE A 539 20.23 9.24 33.86
C ILE A 539 20.24 9.41 32.30
N PRO A 540 19.61 8.50 31.56
CA PRO A 540 19.71 8.46 30.10
C PRO A 540 18.86 9.57 29.44
N TYR A 541 19.18 10.83 29.75
CA TYR A 541 18.58 12.03 29.19
C TYR A 541 19.66 13.01 28.70
N PRO A 542 19.38 13.89 27.73
CA PRO A 542 20.35 14.86 27.22
C PRO A 542 20.98 15.72 28.27
N SER A 543 20.25 16.00 29.36
CA SER A 543 20.73 16.84 30.48
C SER A 543 21.90 16.26 31.27
N SER A 544 22.20 14.98 31.14
CA SER A 544 23.35 14.31 31.79
C SER A 544 24.58 14.26 30.90
N SER A 545 24.54 14.78 29.67
CA SER A 545 25.70 14.84 28.79
C SER A 545 26.83 15.65 29.40
N THR A 546 28.03 15.11 29.30
CA THR A 546 29.26 15.81 29.68
C THR A 546 30.03 16.41 28.48
N GLN A 547 29.49 16.27 27.27
CA GLN A 547 30.11 16.71 26.03
C GLN A 547 29.41 17.97 25.51
N ALA A 548 30.20 19.00 25.21
CA ALA A 548 29.67 20.31 24.78
C ALA A 548 29.21 20.31 23.30
N ASP A 549 29.53 19.27 22.52
CA ASP A 549 29.29 19.20 21.07
C ASP A 549 28.01 18.43 20.72
N ASP A 550 26.99 18.48 21.56
CA ASP A 550 25.71 17.88 21.27
C ASP A 550 25.08 18.56 20.05
N ALA A 551 24.78 17.75 19.04
CA ALA A 551 24.18 18.22 17.80
C ALA A 551 22.66 18.27 17.95
N GLY A 552 22.05 19.33 17.44
CA GLY A 552 20.60 19.46 17.29
C GLY A 552 20.27 19.93 15.88
N ASP A 553 19.15 19.48 15.37
CA ASP A 553 18.55 19.96 14.14
C ASP A 553 17.09 20.32 14.39
N PHE A 554 16.63 21.37 13.76
CA PHE A 554 15.26 21.87 13.91
C PHE A 554 14.76 22.30 12.55
N ASP A 555 13.60 21.80 12.16
CA ASP A 555 12.93 22.21 10.95
C ASP A 555 11.47 22.56 11.23
N ASN A 556 10.99 23.62 10.58
CA ASN A 556 9.63 24.11 10.70
C ASN A 556 9.13 24.59 9.34
N GLU A 557 8.08 23.95 8.85
CA GLU A 557 7.51 24.25 7.57
C GLU A 557 6.00 24.52 7.65
N THR A 558 5.54 25.42 6.81
CA THR A 558 4.11 25.66 6.61
C THR A 558 3.82 25.74 5.11
N SER A 559 2.89 24.94 4.66
CA SER A 559 2.35 25.04 3.31
C SER A 559 0.84 25.25 3.30
N THR A 560 0.35 25.96 2.30
CA THR A 560 -1.09 26.24 2.11
C THR A 560 -1.50 26.03 0.67
N MET A 561 -2.74 25.56 0.48
CA MET A 561 -3.34 25.39 -0.84
C MET A 561 -4.76 25.96 -0.85
N LEU A 562 -5.13 26.62 -1.93
CA LEU A 562 -6.48 27.09 -2.21
C LEU A 562 -6.91 26.62 -3.60
N SER A 563 -8.07 25.99 -3.68
CA SER A 563 -8.55 25.33 -4.89
C SER A 563 -9.99 25.69 -5.21
N PHE A 564 -10.29 25.86 -6.50
CA PHE A 564 -11.65 26.00 -7.04
C PHE A 564 -11.85 24.94 -8.11
N PHE A 565 -12.97 24.22 -8.07
CA PHE A 565 -13.21 23.13 -9.01
C PHE A 565 -14.68 23.00 -9.42
N GLY A 566 -14.89 22.35 -10.56
CA GLY A 566 -16.21 22.02 -11.07
C GLY A 566 -16.23 20.69 -11.80
N ILE A 567 -17.36 19.99 -11.69
CA ILE A 567 -17.61 18.71 -12.37
C ILE A 567 -18.94 18.83 -13.10
N LEU A 568 -18.97 18.34 -14.34
CA LEU A 568 -20.15 18.15 -15.14
C LEU A 568 -20.29 16.67 -15.49
N ASP A 569 -21.39 16.05 -15.07
CA ASP A 569 -21.79 14.72 -15.49
C ASP A 569 -23.07 14.82 -16.32
N TYR A 570 -23.06 14.18 -17.47
CA TYR A 570 -24.23 14.09 -18.36
C TYR A 570 -24.41 12.67 -18.88
N ASN A 571 -25.62 12.17 -18.86
CA ASN A 571 -25.93 10.94 -19.57
C ASN A 571 -27.23 11.09 -20.38
N PHE A 572 -27.24 10.44 -21.53
CA PHE A 572 -28.43 10.32 -22.39
C PHE A 572 -28.85 8.85 -22.48
N ASP A 573 -30.10 8.59 -22.04
CA ASP A 573 -30.78 7.29 -22.13
C ASP A 573 -30.00 6.12 -21.49
N SER A 574 -29.14 6.39 -20.52
CA SER A 574 -28.17 5.41 -19.92
C SER A 574 -27.28 4.71 -20.95
N ARG A 575 -27.06 5.32 -22.11
CA ARG A 575 -26.24 4.81 -23.22
C ARG A 575 -24.97 5.60 -23.42
N TYR A 576 -25.08 6.93 -23.45
CA TYR A 576 -23.96 7.83 -23.71
C TYR A 576 -23.69 8.64 -22.45
N TYR A 577 -22.47 8.60 -21.98
CA TYR A 577 -22.05 9.32 -20.79
C TYR A 577 -20.91 10.27 -21.14
N LEU A 578 -20.95 11.46 -20.57
CA LEU A 578 -19.92 12.48 -20.69
C LEU A 578 -19.63 13.03 -19.30
N THR A 579 -18.37 13.07 -18.92
CA THR A 579 -17.90 13.71 -17.69
C THR A 579 -16.83 14.74 -18.06
N GLY A 580 -16.96 15.95 -17.53
CA GLY A 580 -15.95 16.99 -17.62
C GLY A 580 -15.59 17.50 -16.25
N SER A 581 -14.32 17.79 -16.01
CA SER A 581 -13.85 18.43 -14.80
C SER A 581 -12.89 19.57 -15.09
N PHE A 582 -12.91 20.56 -14.21
CA PHE A 582 -12.03 21.71 -14.21
C PHE A 582 -11.60 22.01 -12.78
N ARG A 583 -10.30 22.25 -12.54
CA ARG A 583 -9.79 22.66 -11.25
C ARG A 583 -8.65 23.67 -11.42
N ARG A 584 -8.60 24.64 -10.50
CA ARG A 584 -7.52 25.61 -10.41
C ARG A 584 -7.00 25.63 -8.97
N ASP A 585 -5.73 25.30 -8.81
CA ASP A 585 -5.05 25.19 -7.52
C ASP A 585 -3.98 26.26 -7.39
N GLY A 586 -3.89 26.89 -6.21
CA GLY A 586 -2.84 27.80 -5.83
C GLY A 586 -2.08 27.26 -4.63
N SER A 587 -0.77 26.95 -4.79
CA SER A 587 0.11 26.40 -3.75
C SER A 587 1.13 27.44 -3.30
N SER A 588 1.35 27.54 -1.97
CA SER A 588 2.39 28.40 -1.38
C SER A 588 3.82 27.93 -1.65
N LYS A 589 4.00 26.72 -2.14
CA LYS A 589 5.32 26.14 -2.47
C LYS A 589 5.98 26.81 -3.68
N PHE A 590 5.17 27.42 -4.56
CA PHE A 590 5.62 28.08 -5.79
C PHE A 590 5.72 29.60 -5.69
N GLY A 591 6.45 30.20 -6.62
CA GLY A 591 6.60 31.63 -6.73
C GLY A 591 5.29 32.39 -7.00
N GLU A 592 5.27 33.68 -6.81
CA GLU A 592 4.05 34.49 -6.88
C GLU A 592 3.37 34.39 -8.25
N ASP A 593 4.15 34.42 -9.34
CA ASP A 593 3.65 34.40 -10.71
C ASP A 593 3.28 32.99 -11.17
N SER A 594 3.82 31.94 -10.56
CA SER A 594 3.67 30.53 -10.99
C SER A 594 2.82 29.67 -10.05
N ARG A 595 2.29 30.23 -8.96
CA ARG A 595 1.60 29.46 -7.92
C ARG A 595 0.25 28.87 -8.34
N TRP A 596 -0.35 29.32 -9.43
CA TRP A 596 -1.65 28.86 -9.89
C TRP A 596 -1.54 27.88 -11.04
N GLY A 597 -1.84 26.60 -10.78
CA GLY A 597 -2.01 25.56 -11.78
C GLY A 597 -3.46 25.41 -12.23
N THR A 598 -3.67 25.07 -13.51
CA THR A 598 -5.00 24.80 -14.08
C THR A 598 -5.04 23.39 -14.64
N PHE A 599 -5.99 22.59 -14.18
CA PHE A 599 -6.15 21.19 -14.49
C PHE A 599 -7.55 20.92 -15.00
N TRP A 600 -7.68 19.99 -15.94
CA TRP A 600 -8.97 19.66 -16.50
C TRP A 600 -8.99 18.27 -17.11
N SER A 601 -10.18 17.72 -17.27
CA SER A 601 -10.35 16.46 -17.99
C SER A 601 -11.68 16.37 -18.69
N VAL A 602 -11.73 15.50 -19.69
CA VAL A 602 -12.95 15.07 -20.36
C VAL A 602 -12.92 13.55 -20.52
N GLY A 603 -14.06 12.92 -20.22
CA GLY A 603 -14.23 11.48 -20.40
C GLY A 603 -15.57 11.18 -21.03
N GLY A 604 -15.60 10.25 -21.97
CA GLY A 604 -16.83 9.78 -22.59
C GLY A 604 -16.93 8.26 -22.51
N SER A 605 -18.16 7.74 -22.39
CA SER A 605 -18.39 6.32 -22.55
C SER A 605 -19.69 6.01 -23.24
N TRP A 606 -19.71 4.85 -23.92
CA TRP A 606 -20.82 4.34 -24.69
C TRP A 606 -21.17 2.92 -24.26
N ASN A 607 -22.36 2.74 -23.70
CA ASN A 607 -22.92 1.44 -23.37
C ASN A 607 -23.53 0.81 -24.62
N ILE A 608 -22.73 0.07 -25.39
CA ILE A 608 -23.10 -0.54 -26.66
C ILE A 608 -24.19 -1.60 -26.45
N SER A 609 -24.10 -2.37 -25.34
CA SER A 609 -25.09 -3.41 -25.02
C SER A 609 -26.51 -2.87 -24.82
N SER A 610 -26.67 -1.56 -24.54
CA SER A 610 -27.99 -0.91 -24.40
C SER A 610 -28.59 -0.44 -25.73
N GLU A 611 -27.92 -0.67 -26.86
CA GLU A 611 -28.40 -0.29 -28.17
C GLU A 611 -29.36 -1.34 -28.75
N SER A 612 -30.35 -0.91 -29.51
CA SER A 612 -31.37 -1.80 -30.10
C SER A 612 -30.80 -2.84 -31.07
N PHE A 613 -29.69 -2.51 -31.74
CA PHE A 613 -29.00 -3.49 -32.62
C PHE A 613 -28.29 -4.60 -31.85
N MET A 614 -28.12 -4.48 -30.51
CA MET A 614 -27.51 -5.49 -29.65
C MET A 614 -28.54 -6.41 -28.97
N GLU A 615 -29.84 -6.20 -29.13
CA GLU A 615 -30.88 -7.00 -28.49
C GLU A 615 -30.73 -8.52 -28.76
N ASN A 616 -30.32 -8.88 -29.96
CA ASN A 616 -30.09 -10.30 -30.32
C ASN A 616 -28.84 -10.90 -29.63
N ALA A 617 -27.93 -10.10 -29.15
CA ALA A 617 -26.72 -10.55 -28.43
C ALA A 617 -26.96 -10.74 -26.90
N SER A 618 -28.09 -10.26 -26.37
CA SER A 618 -28.42 -10.31 -24.93
C SER A 618 -28.45 -11.70 -24.31
N ASN A 619 -28.55 -12.76 -25.14
CA ASN A 619 -28.52 -14.13 -24.67
C ASN A 619 -27.14 -14.59 -24.13
N TRP A 620 -26.06 -13.96 -24.59
CA TRP A 620 -24.68 -14.29 -24.20
C TRP A 620 -23.85 -13.09 -23.77
N LEU A 621 -24.19 -11.89 -24.26
CA LEU A 621 -23.52 -10.63 -23.95
C LEU A 621 -24.35 -9.87 -22.90
N ASP A 622 -23.85 -9.76 -21.69
CA ASP A 622 -24.54 -9.08 -20.58
C ASP A 622 -24.24 -7.59 -20.58
N PHE A 623 -23.01 -7.20 -20.90
CA PHE A 623 -22.57 -5.82 -20.89
C PHE A 623 -21.40 -5.58 -21.85
N LEU A 624 -21.45 -4.50 -22.61
CA LEU A 624 -20.34 -4.04 -23.45
C LEU A 624 -20.33 -2.52 -23.44
N LYS A 625 -19.20 -1.95 -22.97
CA LYS A 625 -19.00 -0.52 -22.85
C LYS A 625 -17.63 -0.12 -23.36
N LEU A 626 -17.56 0.94 -24.14
CA LEU A 626 -16.33 1.62 -24.52
C LEU A 626 -16.15 2.89 -23.68
N ARG A 627 -14.89 3.19 -23.29
CA ARG A 627 -14.52 4.38 -22.55
C ARG A 627 -13.30 5.04 -23.19
N VAL A 628 -13.31 6.37 -23.25
CA VAL A 628 -12.16 7.18 -23.67
C VAL A 628 -12.07 8.39 -22.74
N SER A 629 -10.87 8.70 -22.27
CA SER A 629 -10.63 9.90 -21.47
C SER A 629 -9.30 10.55 -21.81
N TYR A 630 -9.27 11.87 -21.61
CA TYR A 630 -8.05 12.68 -21.68
C TYR A 630 -8.11 13.78 -20.64
N GLY A 631 -6.95 14.13 -20.05
CA GLY A 631 -6.90 15.23 -19.12
C GLY A 631 -5.48 15.54 -18.66
N ILE A 632 -5.39 16.59 -17.84
CA ILE A 632 -4.14 17.15 -17.33
C ILE A 632 -4.25 17.29 -15.82
N ASN A 633 -3.24 16.78 -15.11
CA ASN A 633 -3.05 16.90 -13.66
C ASN A 633 -1.71 17.56 -13.37
N GLY A 634 -1.55 18.10 -12.16
CA GLY A 634 -0.27 18.64 -11.68
C GLY A 634 0.38 17.79 -10.60
N ASN A 635 1.61 18.15 -10.25
CA ASN A 635 2.32 17.63 -9.08
C ASN A 635 3.01 18.81 -8.37
N ASP A 636 2.80 18.97 -7.05
CA ASP A 636 3.43 19.95 -6.18
C ASP A 636 4.18 19.32 -5.01
N ASN A 637 4.48 18.03 -5.10
CA ASN A 637 5.19 17.32 -4.07
C ASN A 637 6.71 17.65 -4.12
N ILE A 638 7.02 18.88 -3.68
CA ILE A 638 8.35 19.45 -3.49
C ILE A 638 8.45 20.04 -2.07
N ASP A 639 9.67 20.24 -1.62
CA ASP A 639 9.93 20.91 -0.33
C ASP A 639 9.36 22.33 -0.34
N SER A 640 8.93 22.79 0.82
CA SER A 640 8.47 24.16 0.99
C SER A 640 9.60 25.16 0.74
N TYR A 641 9.26 26.37 0.33
CA TYR A 641 10.19 27.50 0.13
C TYR A 641 11.22 27.35 -1.01
N MET A 642 11.21 26.30 -1.82
CA MET A 642 12.20 26.10 -2.90
C MET A 642 12.23 27.24 -3.92
N ALA A 643 11.09 27.89 -4.18
CA ALA A 643 11.00 29.03 -5.10
C ALA A 643 11.68 30.29 -4.57
N PHE A 644 11.86 30.44 -3.25
CA PHE A 644 12.28 31.68 -2.62
C PHE A 644 13.78 31.82 -2.40
N GLY A 645 14.54 30.73 -2.51
CA GLY A 645 15.94 30.70 -2.14
C GLY A 645 16.13 30.74 -0.61
N THR A 646 16.95 29.86 -0.11
CA THR A 646 17.15 29.67 1.33
C THR A 646 18.53 30.10 1.78
N TYR A 647 18.66 30.33 3.08
CA TYR A 647 19.94 30.59 3.74
C TYR A 647 20.21 29.51 4.77
N THR A 648 21.46 29.17 4.97
CA THR A 648 21.91 28.29 6.05
C THR A 648 22.91 28.98 6.92
N THR A 649 22.97 28.63 8.20
CA THR A 649 23.98 29.07 9.11
C THR A 649 25.26 28.29 8.93
N VAL A 650 26.40 28.95 9.01
CA VAL A 650 27.73 28.33 8.95
C VAL A 650 28.62 28.96 10.02
N ALA A 651 29.53 28.21 10.58
CA ALA A 651 30.56 28.74 11.44
C ALA A 651 31.65 29.45 10.61
N TYR A 652 31.92 30.70 10.88
CA TYR A 652 33.03 31.44 10.32
C TYR A 652 33.86 32.04 11.45
N ASN A 653 35.05 31.50 11.67
CA ASN A 653 35.93 31.91 12.79
C ASN A 653 35.21 31.96 14.17
N ASN A 654 34.46 30.89 14.47
CA ASN A 654 33.65 30.74 15.72
C ASN A 654 32.50 31.75 15.88
N ILE A 655 32.14 32.46 14.80
CA ILE A 655 30.97 33.35 14.76
C ILE A 655 29.96 32.76 13.80
N THR A 656 28.68 32.76 14.17
CA THR A 656 27.60 32.35 13.30
C THR A 656 27.48 33.29 12.11
N ALA A 657 27.67 32.78 10.90
CA ALA A 657 27.47 33.49 9.68
C ALA A 657 26.32 32.86 8.86
N MET A 658 25.76 33.60 7.93
CA MET A 658 24.73 33.10 7.03
C MET A 658 25.27 33.10 5.59
N ARG A 659 25.03 31.98 4.91
CA ARG A 659 25.26 31.87 3.44
C ARG A 659 24.00 31.46 2.73
N LYS A 660 23.87 31.83 1.46
CA LYS A 660 22.80 31.27 0.62
C LYS A 660 22.99 29.76 0.47
N SER A 661 21.91 28.99 0.73
CA SER A 661 21.86 27.54 0.59
C SER A 661 21.37 27.14 -0.81
N THR A 662 20.25 27.75 -1.25
CA THR A 662 19.68 27.53 -2.57
C THR A 662 19.47 28.84 -3.31
N PRO A 663 19.58 28.87 -4.65
CA PRO A 663 19.20 30.03 -5.43
C PRO A 663 17.69 30.20 -5.46
N ALA A 664 17.18 31.43 -5.48
CA ALA A 664 15.77 31.71 -5.73
C ALA A 664 15.41 31.36 -7.18
N ASN A 665 14.22 30.76 -7.38
CA ASN A 665 13.63 30.53 -8.67
C ASN A 665 12.13 30.91 -8.65
N PRO A 666 11.80 32.20 -8.91
CA PRO A 666 10.40 32.64 -8.87
C PRO A 666 9.52 32.02 -9.98
N ASP A 667 10.15 31.52 -11.06
CA ASP A 667 9.47 30.84 -12.17
C ASP A 667 9.17 29.36 -11.89
N LEU A 668 9.61 28.83 -10.73
CA LEU A 668 9.37 27.43 -10.35
C LEU A 668 7.87 27.16 -10.28
N SER A 669 7.41 26.16 -11.05
CA SER A 669 6.01 25.87 -11.28
C SER A 669 5.72 24.37 -11.17
N TRP A 670 4.50 24.01 -11.40
CA TRP A 670 3.94 22.66 -11.37
C TRP A 670 4.59 21.73 -12.40
N GLU A 671 4.82 20.47 -12.03
CA GLU A 671 4.96 19.42 -13.05
C GLU A 671 3.60 19.18 -13.70
N THR A 672 3.58 18.89 -15.00
CA THR A 672 2.38 18.67 -15.78
C THR A 672 2.29 17.23 -16.26
N ASN A 673 1.19 16.54 -15.88
CA ASN A 673 0.92 15.18 -16.33
C ASN A 673 -0.27 15.18 -17.31
N LYS A 674 -0.01 14.78 -18.57
CA LYS A 674 -1.00 14.61 -19.63
C LYS A 674 -1.33 13.12 -19.77
N SER A 675 -2.58 12.73 -19.56
CA SER A 675 -2.98 11.32 -19.55
C SER A 675 -4.09 11.05 -20.55
N PHE A 676 -3.88 10.06 -21.41
CA PHE A 676 -4.87 9.49 -22.31
C PHE A 676 -5.18 8.05 -21.87
N ASN A 677 -6.46 7.68 -21.85
CA ASN A 677 -6.91 6.32 -21.55
C ASN A 677 -8.02 5.90 -22.51
N ALA A 678 -7.96 4.65 -22.98
CA ALA A 678 -9.05 4.00 -23.73
C ALA A 678 -9.33 2.64 -23.10
N GLY A 679 -10.59 2.34 -22.83
CA GLY A 679 -10.97 1.13 -22.11
C GLY A 679 -12.20 0.44 -22.68
N VAL A 680 -12.27 -0.87 -22.44
CA VAL A 680 -13.41 -1.72 -22.76
C VAL A 680 -13.81 -2.49 -21.52
N ASP A 681 -15.09 -2.38 -21.13
CA ASP A 681 -15.71 -3.21 -20.11
C ASP A 681 -16.64 -4.21 -20.80
N PHE A 682 -16.44 -5.48 -20.55
CA PHE A 682 -17.12 -6.58 -21.27
C PHE A 682 -17.56 -7.65 -20.27
N SER A 683 -18.85 -8.00 -20.25
CA SER A 683 -19.37 -9.10 -19.42
C SER A 683 -20.22 -10.04 -20.28
N PHE A 684 -20.11 -11.34 -20.06
CA PHE A 684 -20.78 -12.35 -20.88
C PHE A 684 -21.13 -13.62 -20.10
N LEU A 685 -22.16 -14.32 -20.61
CA LEU A 685 -22.69 -15.57 -20.04
C LEU A 685 -23.11 -15.46 -18.57
N LYS A 686 -23.37 -14.24 -18.07
CA LYS A 686 -23.66 -13.93 -16.66
C LYS A 686 -22.63 -14.47 -15.65
N LYS A 687 -21.42 -14.76 -16.11
CA LYS A 687 -20.37 -15.41 -15.34
C LYS A 687 -19.03 -14.71 -15.43
N PHE A 688 -18.72 -14.10 -16.55
CA PHE A 688 -17.41 -13.54 -16.86
C PHE A 688 -17.49 -12.03 -17.00
N SER A 689 -16.54 -11.33 -16.43
CA SER A 689 -16.34 -9.90 -16.60
C SER A 689 -14.88 -9.62 -16.90
N VAL A 690 -14.62 -8.85 -17.95
CA VAL A 690 -13.27 -8.48 -18.40
C VAL A 690 -13.22 -6.97 -18.56
N ASN A 691 -12.22 -6.34 -17.98
CA ASN A 691 -11.91 -4.93 -18.19
C ASN A 691 -10.52 -4.85 -18.82
N VAL A 692 -10.39 -4.06 -19.88
CA VAL A 692 -9.13 -3.81 -20.57
C VAL A 692 -8.92 -2.30 -20.66
N ASP A 693 -7.78 -1.80 -20.23
CA ASP A 693 -7.40 -0.40 -20.34
C ASP A 693 -6.05 -0.26 -21.04
N LEU A 694 -6.00 0.62 -22.03
CA LEU A 694 -4.80 1.10 -22.69
C LEU A 694 -4.55 2.53 -22.26
N TYR A 695 -3.35 2.85 -21.82
CA TYR A 695 -3.03 4.20 -21.38
C TYR A 695 -1.68 4.70 -21.88
N LYS A 696 -1.59 6.02 -21.97
CA LYS A 696 -0.37 6.77 -22.17
C LYS A 696 -0.39 8.01 -21.27
N ARG A 697 0.66 8.16 -20.44
CA ARG A 697 0.87 9.32 -19.57
C ARG A 697 2.21 9.95 -19.90
N ILE A 698 2.23 11.26 -20.11
CA ILE A 698 3.43 12.05 -20.34
C ILE A 698 3.53 13.06 -19.22
N THR A 699 4.67 13.05 -18.51
CA THR A 699 5.05 14.09 -17.55
C THR A 699 6.00 15.04 -18.23
N GLU A 700 5.66 16.32 -18.24
CA GLU A 700 6.48 17.41 -18.76
C GLU A 700 6.79 18.40 -17.64
N ASP A 701 7.75 19.29 -17.88
CA ASP A 701 8.15 20.31 -16.91
C ASP A 701 8.55 19.71 -15.55
N MET A 702 9.25 18.57 -15.56
CA MET A 702 9.68 17.91 -14.34
C MET A 702 10.60 18.81 -13.51
N LEU A 703 10.45 18.73 -12.20
CA LEU A 703 11.26 19.48 -11.25
C LEU A 703 12.62 18.81 -11.08
N LEU A 704 13.62 19.30 -11.83
CA LEU A 704 14.97 18.74 -11.82
C LEU A 704 15.99 19.68 -11.20
N LYS A 705 16.94 19.11 -10.44
CA LYS A 705 18.14 19.81 -9.95
C LYS A 705 19.15 19.93 -11.09
N LYS A 706 19.10 21.03 -11.85
CA LYS A 706 20.02 21.31 -12.93
C LYS A 706 21.37 21.75 -12.36
N PRO A 707 22.49 21.07 -12.66
CA PRO A 707 23.83 21.54 -12.30
C PRO A 707 24.11 22.93 -12.86
N VAL A 708 24.70 23.80 -12.04
CA VAL A 708 25.11 25.14 -12.46
C VAL A 708 26.61 25.34 -12.21
N SER A 709 27.19 26.34 -12.84
CA SER A 709 28.60 26.64 -12.62
C SER A 709 28.89 26.98 -11.17
N MET A 710 29.88 26.38 -10.58
CA MET A 710 30.30 26.65 -9.18
C MET A 710 30.67 28.14 -8.96
N THR A 711 30.95 28.91 -10.01
CA THR A 711 31.15 30.34 -9.91
C THR A 711 29.91 31.12 -9.53
N SER A 712 28.70 30.50 -9.64
CA SER A 712 27.44 31.06 -9.13
C SER A 712 27.31 31.01 -7.60
N GLY A 713 28.18 30.22 -6.95
CA GLY A 713 28.09 29.92 -5.51
C GLY A 713 27.16 28.76 -5.18
N PHE A 714 26.61 28.09 -6.19
CA PHE A 714 25.68 26.94 -6.04
C PHE A 714 26.15 25.77 -6.87
N SER A 715 25.80 24.54 -6.46
CA SER A 715 26.04 23.32 -7.23
C SER A 715 24.91 23.01 -8.23
N SER A 716 23.70 23.39 -7.89
CA SER A 716 22.50 23.14 -8.71
C SER A 716 21.43 24.21 -8.48
N ASN A 717 20.48 24.26 -9.40
CA ASN A 717 19.23 25.03 -9.28
C ASN A 717 18.05 24.13 -9.68
N THR A 718 16.97 24.15 -8.88
CA THR A 718 15.76 23.44 -9.22
C THR A 718 14.96 24.23 -10.25
N VAL A 719 14.64 23.59 -11.36
CA VAL A 719 13.94 24.20 -12.50
C VAL A 719 12.97 23.20 -13.13
N ASN A 720 11.95 23.72 -13.82
CA ASN A 720 10.98 22.92 -14.56
C ASN A 720 11.55 22.54 -15.93
N ILE A 721 12.12 21.35 -16.05
CA ILE A 721 12.72 20.84 -17.29
C ILE A 721 12.69 19.32 -17.30
N GLY A 722 12.74 18.75 -18.53
CA GLY A 722 12.72 17.31 -18.69
C GLY A 722 11.33 16.72 -18.84
N ALA A 723 11.29 15.50 -19.36
CA ALA A 723 10.06 14.78 -19.61
C ALA A 723 10.23 13.28 -19.51
N MET A 724 9.13 12.59 -19.16
CA MET A 724 9.05 11.13 -19.18
C MET A 724 7.70 10.65 -19.68
N GLU A 725 7.68 9.42 -20.16
CA GLU A 725 6.48 8.75 -20.69
C GLU A 725 6.24 7.43 -19.97
N ASN A 726 4.99 7.17 -19.60
CA ASN A 726 4.49 5.87 -19.16
C ASN A 726 3.40 5.40 -20.11
N LYS A 727 3.52 4.17 -20.61
CA LYS A 727 2.49 3.53 -21.45
C LYS A 727 2.31 2.11 -21.04
N GLY A 728 1.06 1.63 -21.12
CA GLY A 728 0.79 0.26 -20.72
C GLY A 728 -0.57 -0.25 -21.08
N LEU A 729 -0.73 -1.55 -20.79
CA LEU A 729 -1.94 -2.34 -20.94
C LEU A 729 -2.30 -2.96 -19.60
N GLU A 730 -3.53 -2.79 -19.16
CA GLU A 730 -4.11 -3.40 -17.98
C GLU A 730 -5.25 -4.33 -18.37
N ILE A 731 -5.27 -5.55 -17.84
CA ILE A 731 -6.34 -6.51 -18.03
C ILE A 731 -6.80 -7.00 -16.67
N GLN A 732 -8.08 -6.97 -16.41
CA GLN A 732 -8.71 -7.53 -15.22
C GLN A 732 -9.82 -8.49 -15.64
N LEU A 733 -9.80 -9.68 -15.05
CA LEU A 733 -10.79 -10.73 -15.27
C LEU A 733 -11.46 -11.09 -13.95
N SER A 734 -12.77 -11.27 -13.95
CA SER A 734 -13.49 -11.95 -12.87
C SER A 734 -14.44 -12.99 -13.46
N ALA A 735 -14.59 -14.12 -12.78
CA ALA A 735 -15.41 -15.23 -13.23
C ALA A 735 -16.13 -15.91 -12.06
N ASN A 736 -17.45 -16.01 -12.14
CA ASN A 736 -18.27 -16.86 -11.28
C ASN A 736 -18.45 -18.22 -11.96
N VAL A 737 -17.49 -19.14 -11.75
CA VAL A 737 -17.42 -20.42 -12.48
C VAL A 737 -18.57 -21.32 -12.11
N ILE A 738 -18.82 -21.46 -10.79
CA ILE A 738 -19.93 -22.26 -10.23
C ILE A 738 -20.66 -21.40 -9.19
N ARG A 739 -21.98 -21.33 -9.32
CA ARG A 739 -22.85 -20.68 -8.32
C ARG A 739 -24.13 -21.50 -8.20
N ASN A 740 -24.27 -22.20 -7.09
CA ASN A 740 -25.47 -22.92 -6.74
C ASN A 740 -25.65 -22.92 -5.20
N LYS A 741 -26.65 -23.62 -4.70
CA LYS A 741 -26.98 -23.66 -3.27
C LYS A 741 -25.82 -24.11 -2.37
N ASP A 742 -25.04 -25.09 -2.83
CA ASP A 742 -23.99 -25.75 -2.01
C ASP A 742 -22.58 -25.27 -2.39
N TRP A 743 -22.36 -24.89 -3.65
CA TRP A 743 -21.06 -24.54 -4.20
C TRP A 743 -21.04 -23.11 -4.75
N ASN A 744 -20.00 -22.37 -4.39
CA ASN A 744 -19.67 -21.11 -5.02
C ASN A 744 -18.18 -21.11 -5.37
N TRP A 745 -17.82 -20.88 -6.64
CA TRP A 745 -16.44 -20.83 -7.09
C TRP A 745 -16.22 -19.57 -7.91
N ASN A 746 -15.42 -18.67 -7.37
CA ASN A 746 -15.02 -17.41 -7.99
C ASN A 746 -13.53 -17.47 -8.33
N ILE A 747 -13.17 -16.89 -9.47
CA ILE A 747 -11.79 -16.64 -9.89
C ILE A 747 -11.69 -15.16 -10.27
N ALA A 748 -10.67 -14.48 -9.80
CA ALA A 748 -10.34 -13.14 -10.25
C ALA A 748 -8.84 -13.04 -10.52
N GLY A 749 -8.49 -12.35 -11.60
CA GLY A 749 -7.10 -12.17 -11.99
C GLY A 749 -6.88 -10.80 -12.61
N ASN A 750 -5.67 -10.32 -12.51
CA ASN A 750 -5.26 -9.10 -13.17
C ASN A 750 -3.81 -9.19 -13.63
N ILE A 751 -3.51 -8.49 -14.72
CA ILE A 751 -2.15 -8.30 -15.21
C ILE A 751 -2.02 -6.89 -15.78
N SER A 752 -0.88 -6.28 -15.51
CA SER A 752 -0.51 -4.97 -16.02
C SER A 752 0.89 -5.04 -16.64
N PHE A 753 1.00 -4.50 -17.83
CA PHE A 753 2.27 -4.24 -18.52
C PHE A 753 2.50 -2.74 -18.50
N ASN A 754 3.62 -2.29 -17.95
CA ASN A 754 4.01 -0.88 -17.93
C ASN A 754 5.41 -0.71 -18.52
N ARG A 755 5.60 0.36 -19.26
CA ARG A 755 6.91 0.81 -19.72
C ARG A 755 7.06 2.29 -19.37
N THR A 756 8.02 2.58 -18.51
CA THR A 756 8.48 3.93 -18.19
C THR A 756 9.67 4.26 -19.08
N GLU A 757 9.73 5.46 -19.64
CA GLU A 757 10.82 5.93 -20.47
C GLU A 757 11.09 7.41 -20.22
N ILE A 758 12.32 7.76 -19.87
CA ILE A 758 12.77 9.16 -19.80
C ILE A 758 12.95 9.67 -21.22
N THR A 759 12.26 10.74 -21.58
CA THR A 759 12.27 11.27 -22.95
C THR A 759 13.14 12.53 -23.10
N ASP A 760 13.34 13.28 -22.00
CA ASP A 760 14.22 14.44 -21.96
C ASP A 760 14.82 14.65 -20.57
N LEU A 761 16.09 15.04 -20.50
CA LEU A 761 16.85 15.43 -19.30
C LEU A 761 17.52 16.79 -19.47
N ALA A 762 16.75 17.78 -19.96
CA ALA A 762 17.29 19.12 -20.19
C ALA A 762 18.45 19.20 -21.19
N GLY A 763 18.41 18.36 -22.23
CA GLY A 763 19.46 18.25 -23.23
C GLY A 763 20.67 17.42 -22.81
N GLN A 764 20.64 16.79 -21.62
CA GLN A 764 21.65 15.81 -21.19
C GLN A 764 21.22 14.41 -21.64
N SER A 765 22.18 13.55 -21.97
CA SER A 765 21.89 12.15 -22.29
C SER A 765 21.60 11.29 -21.06
N GLU A 766 22.20 11.66 -19.93
CA GLU A 766 22.02 10.98 -18.63
C GLU A 766 22.26 11.92 -17.44
N MET A 767 21.74 11.51 -16.27
CA MET A 767 22.01 12.13 -14.97
C MET A 767 22.31 11.03 -13.95
N ALA A 768 23.21 11.32 -13.01
CA ALA A 768 23.43 10.44 -11.87
C ALA A 768 22.20 10.44 -10.97
N TYR A 769 21.85 9.27 -10.46
CA TYR A 769 20.91 9.20 -9.34
C TYR A 769 21.63 9.67 -8.07
N SER A 770 21.03 10.66 -7.37
CA SER A 770 21.72 11.36 -6.27
C SER A 770 22.01 10.48 -5.06
N GLU A 771 21.16 9.46 -4.83
CA GLU A 771 21.26 8.60 -3.66
C GLU A 771 22.18 7.40 -3.90
N ASP A 772 22.41 6.99 -5.16
CA ASP A 772 23.25 5.85 -5.45
C ASP A 772 23.92 5.94 -6.82
N SER A 773 25.23 5.95 -6.83
CA SER A 773 26.04 6.09 -8.06
C SER A 773 25.94 4.89 -9.01
N ARG A 774 25.38 3.77 -8.59
CA ARG A 774 25.13 2.57 -9.40
C ARG A 774 23.90 2.67 -10.28
N LEU A 775 23.08 3.71 -10.08
CA LEU A 775 21.91 4.00 -10.87
C LEU A 775 22.09 5.29 -11.69
N ARG A 776 21.46 5.32 -12.84
CA ARG A 776 21.42 6.48 -13.74
C ARG A 776 20.01 6.70 -14.25
N HIS A 777 19.66 7.97 -14.43
CA HIS A 777 18.57 8.40 -15.28
C HIS A 777 19.12 8.58 -16.69
N VAL A 778 18.61 7.85 -17.67
CA VAL A 778 19.14 7.84 -19.05
C VAL A 778 18.01 8.06 -20.04
N VAL A 779 18.19 8.99 -20.98
CA VAL A 779 17.21 9.24 -22.05
C VAL A 779 17.00 7.97 -22.88
N GLY A 780 15.74 7.61 -23.13
CA GLY A 780 15.34 6.39 -23.85
C GLY A 780 15.31 5.11 -23.00
N LYS A 781 15.60 5.22 -21.70
CA LYS A 781 15.56 4.10 -20.75
C LYS A 781 14.58 4.33 -19.62
N SER A 782 14.41 3.30 -18.79
CA SER A 782 13.59 3.30 -17.57
C SER A 782 14.08 4.34 -16.56
N MET A 783 13.22 4.70 -15.61
CA MET A 783 13.53 5.66 -14.53
C MET A 783 14.83 5.30 -13.80
N TYR A 784 15.01 4.03 -13.48
CA TYR A 784 16.23 3.53 -12.86
C TYR A 784 16.93 2.57 -13.80
N THR A 785 18.17 2.88 -14.14
CA THR A 785 19.01 2.04 -14.99
C THR A 785 20.31 1.74 -14.25
N PHE A 786 20.62 0.47 -14.06
CA PHE A 786 21.88 0.06 -13.45
C PHE A 786 23.06 0.46 -14.34
N TYR A 787 24.07 1.12 -13.76
CA TYR A 787 25.28 1.60 -14.41
C TYR A 787 26.49 1.03 -13.68
N LEU A 788 26.98 -0.09 -14.19
CA LEU A 788 27.92 -0.96 -13.52
C LEU A 788 29.11 -1.28 -14.42
N LYS A 789 30.23 -1.67 -13.80
CA LYS A 789 31.38 -2.19 -14.52
C LYS A 789 31.08 -3.58 -15.08
N ASP A 790 31.51 -3.79 -16.33
CA ASP A 790 31.21 -4.98 -17.13
C ASP A 790 32.10 -6.16 -16.69
N TYR A 791 31.54 -7.06 -15.88
CA TYR A 791 32.21 -8.30 -15.44
C TYR A 791 32.00 -9.39 -16.48
N TYR A 792 33.09 -9.96 -16.99
CA TYR A 792 33.05 -11.00 -18.02
C TYR A 792 32.99 -12.43 -17.44
N GLY A 793 33.69 -12.67 -16.31
CA GLY A 793 33.81 -14.00 -15.73
C GLY A 793 35.17 -14.25 -15.12
N VAL A 794 35.65 -15.47 -15.21
CA VAL A 794 36.94 -15.91 -14.64
C VAL A 794 37.88 -16.34 -15.74
N ASN A 795 39.17 -15.98 -15.58
CA ASN A 795 40.25 -16.48 -16.44
C ASN A 795 40.46 -17.98 -16.25
N PRO A 796 40.17 -18.82 -17.26
CA PRO A 796 40.27 -20.27 -17.08
C PRO A 796 41.66 -20.77 -16.75
N SER A 797 42.69 -19.98 -17.05
CA SER A 797 44.12 -20.42 -16.88
C SER A 797 44.64 -20.19 -15.47
N ASN A 798 44.15 -19.15 -14.74
CA ASN A 798 44.73 -18.75 -13.46
C ASN A 798 43.73 -18.41 -12.36
N GLY A 799 42.40 -18.34 -12.71
CA GLY A 799 41.36 -18.07 -11.74
C GLY A 799 41.13 -16.59 -11.41
N GLU A 800 41.78 -15.65 -12.09
CA GLU A 800 41.57 -14.22 -11.87
C GLU A 800 40.23 -13.77 -12.45
N ALA A 801 39.62 -12.74 -11.85
CA ALA A 801 38.46 -12.09 -12.42
C ALA A 801 38.82 -11.39 -13.74
N LEU A 802 37.93 -11.47 -14.72
CA LEU A 802 38.02 -10.75 -15.97
C LEU A 802 36.91 -9.74 -16.13
N PHE A 803 37.24 -8.57 -16.61
CA PHE A 803 36.33 -7.50 -16.95
C PHE A 803 36.50 -7.13 -18.45
N VAL A 804 35.54 -6.42 -19.00
CA VAL A 804 35.62 -5.89 -20.36
C VAL A 804 36.09 -4.43 -20.30
N ALA A 805 37.19 -4.10 -20.97
CA ALA A 805 37.72 -2.76 -21.04
C ALA A 805 36.95 -1.90 -22.07
N GLU A 806 37.22 -0.58 -22.14
CA GLU A 806 36.56 0.35 -23.08
C GLU A 806 36.75 -0.02 -24.56
N ASP A 807 37.86 -0.62 -24.90
CA ASP A 807 38.17 -1.10 -26.27
C ASP A 807 37.58 -2.49 -26.60
N GLY A 808 36.87 -3.11 -25.63
CA GLY A 808 36.29 -4.45 -25.74
C GLY A 808 37.28 -5.60 -25.45
N SER A 809 38.52 -5.31 -25.10
CA SER A 809 39.48 -6.34 -24.64
C SER A 809 39.18 -6.82 -23.23
N LEU A 810 39.69 -8.02 -22.88
CA LEU A 810 39.55 -8.54 -21.51
C LEU A 810 40.71 -8.06 -20.65
N THR A 811 40.41 -7.62 -19.46
CA THR A 811 41.39 -7.18 -18.47
C THR A 811 41.07 -7.75 -17.08
N ASN A 812 42.07 -7.98 -16.27
CA ASN A 812 41.95 -8.30 -14.86
C ASN A 812 41.99 -7.05 -13.95
N ASP A 813 42.25 -5.86 -14.54
CA ASP A 813 42.20 -4.58 -13.82
C ASP A 813 40.76 -4.05 -13.73
N TYR A 814 40.21 -4.10 -12.52
CA TYR A 814 38.88 -3.53 -12.20
C TYR A 814 38.78 -2.05 -12.64
N ASN A 815 39.85 -1.25 -12.49
CA ASN A 815 39.79 0.18 -12.82
C ASN A 815 39.68 0.43 -14.31
N ALA A 816 40.27 -0.43 -15.13
CA ALA A 816 40.23 -0.37 -16.59
C ALA A 816 38.88 -0.91 -17.16
N ALA A 817 38.04 -1.53 -16.34
CA ALA A 817 36.75 -2.02 -16.79
C ALA A 817 35.81 -0.89 -17.21
N ARG A 818 35.15 -1.05 -18.37
CA ARG A 818 34.12 -0.11 -18.85
C ARG A 818 32.86 -0.18 -17.99
N TYR A 819 32.10 0.90 -18.02
CA TYR A 819 30.75 0.93 -17.47
C TYR A 819 29.72 0.56 -18.54
N VAL A 820 28.67 -0.18 -18.13
CA VAL A 820 27.56 -0.56 -19.00
C VAL A 820 26.21 -0.29 -18.33
N TYR A 821 25.19 -0.03 -19.14
CA TYR A 821 23.80 -0.01 -18.67
C TYR A 821 23.27 -1.44 -18.57
N ALA A 822 23.26 -2.00 -17.37
CA ALA A 822 23.15 -3.43 -17.14
C ALA A 822 21.73 -3.97 -16.90
N GLY A 823 20.71 -3.10 -16.88
CA GLY A 823 19.33 -3.50 -16.66
C GLY A 823 18.55 -2.50 -15.81
N SER A 824 17.38 -2.88 -15.34
CA SER A 824 16.48 -2.01 -14.57
C SER A 824 15.73 -2.78 -13.48
N PRO A 825 15.53 -2.18 -12.28
CA PRO A 825 14.71 -2.76 -11.23
C PRO A 825 13.19 -2.65 -11.51
N GLU A 826 12.77 -1.85 -12.51
CA GLU A 826 11.35 -1.70 -12.82
C GLU A 826 10.81 -2.93 -13.53
N PRO A 827 9.69 -3.52 -13.03
CA PRO A 827 9.09 -4.70 -13.64
C PRO A 827 8.41 -4.35 -14.96
N LYS A 828 8.54 -5.24 -15.94
CA LYS A 828 7.82 -5.15 -17.22
C LYS A 828 6.36 -5.56 -17.10
N TYR A 829 6.05 -6.45 -16.14
CA TYR A 829 4.69 -6.87 -15.84
C TYR A 829 4.51 -7.17 -14.35
N THR A 830 3.30 -6.88 -13.85
CA THR A 830 2.86 -7.20 -12.49
C THR A 830 1.43 -7.70 -12.53
N GLY A 831 1.03 -8.53 -11.56
CA GLY A 831 -0.35 -8.98 -11.50
C GLY A 831 -0.63 -9.90 -10.33
N GLY A 832 -1.85 -10.42 -10.31
CA GLY A 832 -2.29 -11.39 -9.31
C GLY A 832 -3.43 -12.26 -9.82
N LEU A 833 -3.58 -13.38 -9.16
CA LEU A 833 -4.64 -14.35 -9.38
C LEU A 833 -5.22 -14.76 -8.04
N SER A 834 -6.54 -14.69 -7.87
CA SER A 834 -7.23 -15.18 -6.68
C SER A 834 -8.31 -16.18 -7.05
N THR A 835 -8.57 -17.12 -6.16
CA THR A 835 -9.65 -18.09 -6.27
C THR A 835 -10.30 -18.33 -4.91
N ASP A 836 -11.64 -18.38 -4.88
CA ASP A 836 -12.44 -18.65 -3.70
C ASP A 836 -13.41 -19.77 -4.00
N VAL A 837 -13.27 -20.89 -3.29
CA VAL A 837 -14.14 -22.05 -3.42
C VAL A 837 -14.88 -22.25 -2.11
N SER A 838 -16.21 -22.12 -2.14
CA SER A 838 -17.07 -22.35 -0.99
C SER A 838 -17.96 -23.58 -1.18
N TRP A 839 -18.05 -24.40 -0.12
CA TRP A 839 -18.92 -25.56 -0.06
C TRP A 839 -19.56 -25.70 1.32
N LYS A 840 -20.89 -25.56 1.40
CA LYS A 840 -21.67 -25.75 2.64
C LYS A 840 -21.06 -25.04 3.89
N GLY A 841 -20.61 -23.80 3.70
CA GLY A 841 -20.01 -22.98 4.78
C GLY A 841 -18.49 -23.12 4.94
N ILE A 842 -17.85 -24.11 4.31
CA ILE A 842 -16.39 -24.20 4.21
C ILE A 842 -15.95 -23.35 3.01
N THR A 843 -14.99 -22.47 3.19
CA THR A 843 -14.41 -21.67 2.10
C THR A 843 -12.89 -21.81 2.10
N LEU A 844 -12.33 -22.14 0.94
CA LEU A 844 -10.91 -22.09 0.65
C LEU A 844 -10.65 -20.93 -0.28
N SER A 845 -9.85 -19.98 0.15
CA SER A 845 -9.37 -18.84 -0.63
C SER A 845 -7.87 -18.96 -0.86
N ALA A 846 -7.39 -18.62 -2.05
CA ALA A 846 -5.95 -18.52 -2.34
C ALA A 846 -5.68 -17.33 -3.25
N GLN A 847 -4.58 -16.63 -2.98
CA GLN A 847 -4.12 -15.49 -3.77
C GLN A 847 -2.66 -15.65 -4.17
N PHE A 848 -2.39 -15.46 -5.43
CA PHE A 848 -1.06 -15.39 -6.01
C PHE A 848 -0.76 -13.96 -6.43
N GLU A 849 0.48 -13.56 -6.25
CA GLU A 849 1.07 -12.32 -6.76
C GLU A 849 2.24 -12.68 -7.66
N PHE A 850 2.42 -11.98 -8.77
CA PHE A 850 3.57 -12.16 -9.65
C PHE A 850 4.10 -10.83 -10.18
N LYS A 851 5.41 -10.79 -10.36
CA LYS A 851 6.16 -9.63 -10.84
C LYS A 851 7.32 -10.15 -11.70
N GLY A 852 7.62 -9.49 -12.80
CA GLY A 852 8.73 -10.00 -13.60
C GLY A 852 9.26 -9.06 -14.67
N GLY A 853 10.42 -9.48 -15.21
CA GLY A 853 11.21 -8.75 -16.17
C GLY A 853 12.00 -7.58 -15.60
N ASN A 854 12.24 -7.60 -14.30
CA ASN A 854 13.12 -6.66 -13.59
C ASN A 854 14.40 -7.35 -13.13
N ASP A 855 15.46 -6.55 -12.97
CA ASP A 855 16.75 -6.98 -12.46
C ASP A 855 16.95 -6.49 -11.03
N VAL A 856 17.69 -7.25 -10.23
CA VAL A 856 18.10 -6.88 -8.87
C VAL A 856 19.63 -6.99 -8.74
N LEU A 857 20.22 -6.14 -7.92
CA LEU A 857 21.64 -6.17 -7.60
C LEU A 857 21.85 -6.58 -6.14
N ILE A 858 22.51 -7.72 -5.92
CA ILE A 858 22.75 -8.26 -4.57
C ILE A 858 24.08 -7.69 -4.04
N ILE A 859 24.01 -6.51 -3.46
CA ILE A 859 25.20 -5.78 -3.01
C ILE A 859 25.87 -6.43 -1.79
N GLU A 860 25.14 -7.22 -1.00
CA GLU A 860 25.65 -7.97 0.13
C GLU A 860 26.72 -8.99 -0.28
N ASN A 861 26.66 -9.49 -1.51
CA ASN A 861 27.62 -10.46 -2.03
C ASN A 861 29.07 -9.93 -2.09
N ARG A 862 29.28 -8.60 -2.03
CA ARG A 862 30.62 -8.03 -1.79
C ARG A 862 31.31 -8.62 -0.56
N TYR A 863 30.54 -8.88 0.50
CA TYR A 863 31.04 -9.44 1.76
C TYR A 863 30.91 -10.96 1.79
N LEU A 864 29.81 -11.48 1.25
CA LEU A 864 29.40 -12.88 1.36
C LEU A 864 29.93 -13.77 0.22
N GLN A 865 30.57 -13.17 -0.79
CA GLN A 865 31.31 -13.83 -1.87
C GLN A 865 32.56 -12.99 -2.20
N SER A 866 33.39 -12.80 -1.17
CA SER A 866 34.47 -11.79 -1.17
C SER A 866 35.77 -12.21 -1.85
N ASP A 867 35.84 -13.40 -2.48
CA ASP A 867 37.03 -13.94 -3.12
C ASP A 867 38.28 -13.91 -2.21
N GLY A 868 38.09 -14.11 -0.89
CA GLY A 868 39.13 -14.06 0.11
C GLY A 868 39.52 -12.67 0.62
N ASN A 869 38.83 -11.60 0.21
CA ASN A 869 39.06 -10.27 0.79
C ASN A 869 38.61 -10.19 2.27
N GLN A 870 37.51 -10.80 2.60
CA GLN A 870 36.94 -10.83 3.95
C GLN A 870 37.30 -12.17 4.59
N MET A 871 38.53 -12.30 5.04
CA MET A 871 38.96 -13.42 5.89
C MET A 871 38.35 -13.22 7.28
N THR A 872 37.98 -14.24 7.96
CA THR A 872 37.31 -14.20 9.29
C THR A 872 35.82 -13.91 9.27
N MET A 873 35.26 -13.60 8.11
CA MET A 873 33.79 -13.48 7.92
C MET A 873 33.25 -14.74 7.26
N ASN A 874 32.08 -15.22 7.78
CA ASN A 874 31.36 -16.29 7.10
C ASN A 874 30.90 -15.82 5.71
N GLN A 875 30.77 -16.76 4.81
CA GLN A 875 30.42 -16.54 3.40
C GLN A 875 29.18 -17.36 3.06
N THR A 876 28.51 -17.04 1.96
CA THR A 876 27.46 -17.90 1.41
C THR A 876 28.07 -19.08 0.65
N LYS A 877 27.32 -20.21 0.60
CA LYS A 877 27.70 -21.41 -0.18
C LYS A 877 27.90 -21.11 -1.67
N GLY A 878 27.34 -19.99 -2.17
CA GLY A 878 27.63 -19.51 -3.50
C GLY A 878 29.10 -19.23 -3.76
N ALA A 879 29.85 -18.83 -2.73
CA ALA A 879 31.30 -18.64 -2.82
C ALA A 879 32.10 -19.94 -2.99
N LEU A 880 31.56 -21.11 -2.63
CA LEU A 880 32.22 -22.42 -2.79
C LEU A 880 32.42 -22.86 -4.24
N ASN A 881 31.63 -22.25 -5.17
CA ASN A 881 31.79 -22.49 -6.59
C ASN A 881 32.90 -21.59 -7.17
N TYR A 882 34.13 -21.68 -6.64
CA TYR A 882 35.27 -20.91 -7.14
C TYR A 882 36.18 -21.74 -8.05
N TRP A 883 37.02 -21.07 -8.82
CA TRP A 883 38.02 -21.67 -9.70
C TRP A 883 39.05 -22.49 -8.88
N LYS A 884 39.22 -23.76 -9.22
CA LYS A 884 40.12 -24.70 -8.52
C LYS A 884 41.29 -25.16 -9.38
N LYS A 885 41.11 -25.19 -10.71
CA LYS A 885 42.12 -25.70 -11.63
C LYS A 885 42.01 -25.08 -13.02
N PRO A 886 43.10 -25.07 -13.80
CA PRO A 886 43.04 -24.64 -15.20
C PRO A 886 41.96 -25.37 -16.01
N GLY A 887 41.19 -24.59 -16.72
CA GLY A 887 40.04 -25.07 -17.49
C GLY A 887 38.68 -24.85 -16.81
N ASP A 888 38.60 -24.51 -15.54
CA ASP A 888 37.36 -24.21 -14.85
C ASP A 888 36.77 -22.88 -15.39
N THR A 889 35.47 -22.91 -15.68
CA THR A 889 34.68 -21.76 -16.18
C THR A 889 33.31 -21.73 -15.51
N GLY A 890 32.59 -20.62 -15.55
CA GLY A 890 31.25 -20.48 -14.95
C GLY A 890 31.28 -20.57 -13.42
N CYS A 891 32.38 -20.18 -12.80
CA CYS A 891 32.61 -20.17 -11.36
C CYS A 891 33.04 -18.78 -10.89
N ASN A 892 33.14 -18.61 -9.57
CA ASN A 892 33.71 -17.41 -8.96
C ASN A 892 35.24 -17.38 -9.14
N PRO A 893 35.86 -16.20 -9.03
CA PRO A 893 37.33 -16.10 -9.00
C PRO A 893 37.95 -16.96 -7.91
N LYS A 894 39.21 -17.31 -8.10
CA LYS A 894 40.00 -18.00 -7.11
C LYS A 894 40.10 -17.15 -5.82
N PRO A 895 39.71 -17.66 -4.65
CA PRO A 895 39.81 -16.89 -3.41
C PRO A 895 41.31 -16.71 -3.05
N VAL A 896 41.67 -15.48 -2.67
CA VAL A 896 43.03 -15.12 -2.28
C VAL A 896 42.96 -14.32 -0.98
N ALA A 897 43.57 -14.77 0.10
CA ALA A 897 43.55 -14.07 1.38
C ALA A 897 44.08 -12.62 1.24
N GLY A 898 43.34 -11.67 1.72
CA GLY A 898 43.67 -10.25 1.56
C GLY A 898 43.51 -9.71 0.14
N ASN A 899 42.66 -10.33 -0.67
CA ASN A 899 42.40 -9.92 -2.06
C ASN A 899 42.16 -8.41 -2.21
N SER A 900 43.02 -7.72 -2.94
CA SER A 900 42.95 -6.28 -3.22
C SER A 900 42.57 -5.94 -4.67
N THR A 901 42.20 -6.95 -5.49
CA THR A 901 41.94 -6.75 -6.92
C THR A 901 40.55 -6.16 -7.23
N ASN A 902 39.71 -5.95 -6.21
CA ASN A 902 38.31 -5.50 -6.35
C ASN A 902 37.43 -6.46 -7.19
N SER A 903 37.83 -7.73 -7.36
CA SER A 903 37.04 -8.75 -8.06
C SER A 903 35.66 -8.95 -7.40
N TYR A 904 35.56 -8.73 -6.12
CA TYR A 904 34.38 -8.80 -5.26
C TYR A 904 33.52 -7.51 -5.25
N SER A 905 33.88 -6.50 -6.04
CA SER A 905 33.17 -5.20 -6.01
C SER A 905 31.71 -5.33 -6.41
N TYR A 906 30.81 -4.76 -5.61
CA TYR A 906 29.37 -4.68 -5.90
C TYR A 906 29.00 -3.69 -7.01
N ASN A 907 29.97 -2.90 -7.50
CA ASN A 907 29.76 -1.97 -8.63
C ASN A 907 29.97 -2.68 -9.99
N THR A 908 29.70 -3.99 -10.04
CA THR A 908 29.87 -4.79 -11.26
C THR A 908 28.58 -5.55 -11.60
N THR A 909 28.46 -5.98 -12.84
CA THR A 909 27.36 -6.81 -13.31
C THR A 909 27.38 -8.24 -12.72
N ARG A 910 28.43 -8.63 -11.98
CA ARG A 910 28.61 -9.95 -11.39
C ARG A 910 27.45 -10.38 -10.48
N TYR A 911 26.90 -9.45 -9.73
CA TYR A 911 25.87 -9.72 -8.72
C TYR A 911 24.46 -9.29 -9.17
N MET A 912 24.29 -9.07 -10.47
CA MET A 912 22.96 -8.86 -11.07
C MET A 912 22.22 -10.19 -11.18
N GLU A 913 20.98 -10.23 -10.72
CA GLU A 913 20.12 -11.41 -10.79
C GLU A 913 18.72 -11.06 -11.32
N ASP A 914 18.01 -12.04 -11.86
CA ASP A 914 16.63 -11.88 -12.31
C ASP A 914 15.70 -11.77 -11.09
N GLY A 915 15.11 -10.58 -10.89
CA GLY A 915 14.21 -10.26 -9.79
C GLY A 915 12.77 -10.74 -9.98
N SER A 916 12.49 -11.54 -11.00
CA SER A 916 11.15 -12.07 -11.27
C SER A 916 10.72 -13.08 -10.22
N TYR A 917 9.45 -13.03 -9.80
CA TYR A 917 8.91 -13.99 -8.85
C TYR A 917 7.41 -14.24 -9.02
N THR A 918 6.96 -15.38 -8.48
CA THR A 918 5.55 -15.67 -8.20
C THR A 918 5.44 -16.04 -6.72
N ARG A 919 4.51 -15.43 -5.98
CA ARG A 919 4.32 -15.65 -4.54
C ARG A 919 2.91 -16.13 -4.25
N LEU A 920 2.77 -17.23 -3.51
CA LEU A 920 1.53 -17.61 -2.86
C LEU A 920 1.33 -16.67 -1.66
N LYS A 921 0.61 -15.58 -1.91
CA LYS A 921 0.51 -14.43 -0.99
C LYS A 921 -0.36 -14.73 0.20
N ASP A 922 -1.53 -15.34 -0.04
CA ASP A 922 -2.50 -15.68 0.99
C ASP A 922 -3.18 -17.00 0.68
N VAL A 923 -3.38 -17.82 1.72
CA VAL A 923 -4.22 -19.02 1.68
C VAL A 923 -5.04 -19.06 2.95
N THR A 924 -6.37 -19.05 2.82
CA THR A 924 -7.29 -19.09 3.96
C THR A 924 -8.29 -20.21 3.83
N LEU A 925 -8.38 -21.03 4.88
CA LEU A 925 -9.46 -22.02 5.05
C LEU A 925 -10.36 -21.53 6.18
N SER A 926 -11.66 -21.34 5.88
CA SER A 926 -12.64 -20.86 6.85
C SER A 926 -13.88 -21.71 6.90
N TYR A 927 -14.56 -21.68 8.05
CA TYR A 927 -15.87 -22.29 8.25
C TYR A 927 -16.85 -21.30 8.89
N SER A 928 -17.93 -21.02 8.18
CA SER A 928 -19.06 -20.23 8.66
C SER A 928 -20.14 -21.14 9.22
N PHE A 929 -20.47 -20.99 10.49
CA PHE A 929 -21.44 -21.84 11.16
C PHE A 929 -22.86 -21.56 10.68
N PRO A 930 -23.69 -22.61 10.44
CA PRO A 930 -25.07 -22.45 10.06
C PRO A 930 -25.86 -21.66 11.11
N ARG A 931 -26.72 -20.73 10.66
CA ARG A 931 -27.50 -19.86 11.55
C ARG A 931 -28.39 -20.62 12.55
N GLU A 932 -28.86 -21.78 12.15
CA GLU A 932 -29.69 -22.64 13.03
C GLU A 932 -28.96 -23.11 14.28
N LEU A 933 -27.66 -23.31 14.22
CA LEU A 933 -26.84 -23.70 15.37
C LEU A 933 -26.51 -22.50 16.26
N ILE A 934 -26.08 -21.39 15.67
CA ILE A 934 -25.59 -20.25 16.42
C ILE A 934 -26.69 -19.38 17.02
N SER A 935 -27.90 -19.36 16.43
CA SER A 935 -29.03 -18.65 16.98
C SER A 935 -29.46 -19.17 18.38
N LYS A 936 -29.18 -20.44 18.68
CA LYS A 936 -29.45 -21.03 20.02
C LYS A 936 -28.60 -20.37 21.12
N ILE A 937 -27.45 -19.83 20.78
CA ILE A 937 -26.54 -19.08 21.66
C ILE A 937 -26.60 -17.56 21.42
N LYS A 938 -27.65 -17.08 20.73
CA LYS A 938 -27.94 -15.66 20.44
C LYS A 938 -26.89 -14.98 19.57
N LEU A 939 -26.14 -15.71 18.74
CA LEU A 939 -25.26 -15.15 17.74
C LEU A 939 -25.99 -14.95 16.40
N ASN A 940 -25.68 -13.85 15.72
CA ASN A 940 -26.14 -13.59 14.35
C ASN A 940 -25.26 -14.30 13.32
N SER A 941 -23.93 -14.31 13.55
CA SER A 941 -22.95 -15.05 12.75
C SER A 941 -21.78 -15.51 13.63
N ALA A 942 -21.17 -16.62 13.24
CA ALA A 942 -19.93 -17.13 13.82
C ALA A 942 -19.09 -17.75 12.70
N ARG A 943 -17.78 -17.44 12.68
CA ARG A 943 -16.82 -17.95 11.70
C ARG A 943 -15.50 -18.24 12.39
N VAL A 944 -14.85 -19.33 11.98
CA VAL A 944 -13.48 -19.66 12.36
C VAL A 944 -12.65 -19.84 11.10
N TYR A 945 -11.37 -19.52 11.17
CA TYR A 945 -10.49 -19.66 10.02
C TYR A 945 -9.03 -19.86 10.42
N VAL A 946 -8.27 -20.42 9.46
CA VAL A 946 -6.81 -20.48 9.50
C VAL A 946 -6.30 -19.86 8.19
N SER A 947 -5.34 -18.96 8.30
CA SER A 947 -4.77 -18.23 7.15
C SER A 947 -3.25 -18.30 7.19
N GLY A 948 -2.63 -18.37 6.02
CA GLY A 948 -1.18 -18.25 5.83
C GLY A 948 -0.86 -17.11 4.89
N LEU A 949 0.06 -16.23 5.28
CA LEU A 949 0.56 -15.10 4.50
C LEU A 949 1.97 -15.37 4.02
N ASN A 950 2.30 -15.03 2.75
CA ASN A 950 3.59 -15.23 2.10
C ASN A 950 4.09 -16.68 2.23
N VAL A 951 3.19 -17.63 1.97
CA VAL A 951 3.41 -19.06 2.26
C VAL A 951 4.59 -19.62 1.50
N TYR A 952 4.74 -19.25 0.24
CA TYR A 952 5.83 -19.68 -0.62
C TYR A 952 6.11 -18.68 -1.76
N THR A 953 7.39 -18.51 -2.12
CA THR A 953 7.83 -17.66 -3.24
C THR A 953 8.69 -18.48 -4.20
N TRP A 954 8.28 -18.54 -5.49
CA TRP A 954 9.07 -19.09 -6.58
C TRP A 954 9.87 -17.97 -7.23
N HIS A 955 11.20 -18.07 -7.22
CA HIS A 955 12.13 -17.07 -7.77
C HIS A 955 13.49 -17.68 -8.10
N ASN A 956 14.33 -16.91 -8.79
CA ASN A 956 15.68 -17.30 -9.18
C ASN A 956 16.79 -16.57 -8.39
N VAL A 957 16.43 -15.62 -7.53
CA VAL A 957 17.40 -14.89 -6.71
C VAL A 957 18.01 -15.83 -5.66
N ASN A 958 19.34 -15.86 -5.58
CA ASN A 958 20.04 -16.74 -4.67
C ASN A 958 20.03 -16.20 -3.23
N PHE A 959 19.58 -17.01 -2.27
CA PHE A 959 19.60 -16.78 -0.81
C PHE A 959 18.76 -15.59 -0.30
N TRP A 960 18.29 -14.68 -1.17
CA TRP A 960 17.58 -13.46 -0.80
C TRP A 960 16.16 -13.45 -1.31
N ASP A 961 15.29 -12.62 -0.70
CA ASP A 961 13.98 -12.34 -1.27
C ASP A 961 14.14 -11.47 -2.53
N PRO A 962 13.42 -11.77 -3.62
CA PRO A 962 13.50 -10.99 -4.87
C PRO A 962 12.90 -9.59 -4.76
N GLU A 963 12.12 -9.32 -3.72
CA GLU A 963 11.49 -8.02 -3.48
C GLU A 963 12.44 -7.10 -2.71
N ARG A 964 13.23 -6.30 -3.44
CA ARG A 964 14.33 -5.49 -2.93
C ARG A 964 14.10 -3.98 -3.06
N GLY A 965 12.86 -3.53 -2.80
CA GLY A 965 12.48 -2.13 -2.94
C GLY A 965 12.41 -1.65 -4.39
N VAL A 966 12.17 -0.36 -4.58
CA VAL A 966 11.99 0.24 -5.91
C VAL A 966 13.31 0.38 -6.69
N THR A 967 14.44 0.45 -6.00
CA THR A 967 15.79 0.54 -6.61
C THR A 967 16.41 -0.81 -6.94
N GLY A 968 15.77 -1.91 -6.51
CA GLY A 968 16.27 -3.27 -6.74
C GLY A 968 17.54 -3.63 -5.98
N MET A 969 17.94 -2.84 -4.99
CA MET A 969 19.21 -3.01 -4.25
C MET A 969 19.04 -3.13 -2.74
N GLY A 970 17.82 -3.19 -2.21
CA GLY A 970 17.55 -3.13 -0.77
C GLY A 970 18.64 -3.75 0.09
N THR A 971 19.32 -2.91 0.87
CA THR A 971 20.52 -3.29 1.63
C THR A 971 20.15 -3.76 3.03
N GLY A 972 20.47 -5.00 3.39
CA GLY A 972 20.26 -5.52 4.75
C GLY A 972 18.85 -5.37 5.27
N ILE A 973 17.86 -5.34 4.35
CA ILE A 973 16.45 -5.18 4.72
C ILE A 973 15.95 -6.37 5.52
N TYR A 974 15.04 -6.10 6.43
CA TYR A 974 14.35 -7.15 7.18
C TYR A 974 13.63 -8.10 6.19
N PRO A 975 13.97 -9.42 6.17
CA PRO A 975 13.45 -10.34 5.17
C PRO A 975 11.92 -10.49 5.29
N MET A 976 11.30 -10.91 4.20
CA MET A 976 9.87 -11.26 4.22
C MET A 976 9.62 -12.40 5.20
N THR A 977 8.50 -12.33 5.90
CA THR A 977 8.06 -13.37 6.85
C THR A 977 6.88 -14.15 6.28
N LYS A 978 6.84 -15.43 6.55
CA LYS A 978 5.64 -16.27 6.44
C LYS A 978 4.92 -16.25 7.78
N THR A 979 3.63 -15.97 7.74
CA THR A 979 2.81 -15.82 8.96
C THR A 979 1.59 -16.73 8.87
N PHE A 980 1.36 -17.54 9.90
CA PHE A 980 0.17 -18.38 10.03
C PHE A 980 -0.70 -17.85 11.16
N VAL A 981 -1.99 -17.73 10.91
CA VAL A 981 -2.96 -17.12 11.81
C VAL A 981 -4.17 -18.02 11.97
N ALA A 982 -4.67 -18.16 13.20
CA ALA A 982 -5.99 -18.69 13.48
C ALA A 982 -6.89 -17.56 14.00
N GLY A 983 -8.13 -17.49 13.54
CA GLY A 983 -9.05 -16.43 13.90
C GLY A 983 -10.49 -16.91 14.16
N ILE A 984 -11.19 -16.09 14.92
CA ILE A 984 -12.62 -16.24 15.21
C ILE A 984 -13.32 -14.89 15.06
N ASP A 985 -14.44 -14.89 14.36
CA ASP A 985 -15.34 -13.75 14.19
C ASP A 985 -16.71 -14.10 14.74
N LEU A 986 -17.23 -13.30 15.65
CA LEU A 986 -18.54 -13.47 16.30
C LEU A 986 -19.36 -12.19 16.13
N SER A 987 -20.64 -12.35 15.76
CA SER A 987 -21.58 -11.22 15.66
C SER A 987 -22.83 -11.52 16.52
N PHE A 988 -23.25 -10.53 17.28
CA PHE A 988 -24.37 -10.61 18.25
C PHE A 988 -25.55 -9.78 17.79
#